data_554180f2da6f57ce4f4c3ca80e1f84bf
#
_entry.id   554180f2da6f57ce4f4c3ca80e1f84bf
#
_cell.length_a   1.000
_cell.length_b   1.000
_cell.length_c   1.000
_cell.angle_alpha   90.00
_cell.angle_beta   90.00
_cell.angle_gamma   90.00
#
_symmetry.space_group_name_H-M   'P 1'
#
loop_
_entity.id
_entity.type
_entity.pdbx_description
1 polymer ?
#
loop_
_entity_poly.entity_id
_entity_poly.type
_entity_poly.pdbx_seq_one_letter_code
_entity_poly.pdbx_strand_id
1 'polypeptide(L)'
;MSLRRILTTSTALIAVGALLSSPALAAPGPAGSGPLTGPVGGSAFADAAAPRFDNSSAEVHRTTEQTAPDRTVTIDVDTTAVVGVTWDGEDPSTEYRVKQNGEWQDWHAVPVEDGAGPEPGSAEAAGATAGTEPLAVTDAEQIQIRSEEPAADTDDMRVDVFSAEPTTADQEIADSVEEPTQPAPTPSEPELPRGEADTDTPGDPSAPAEEEKPRISGSSYTASPADGAAGGAYAQTVASTPGLGSFVSRKEWGANESLKRCEADTTSVNRAVTIHHTAGASSYSKSQVPGILRGILSFHTQSRGWCDVGYNMLVDRFGTIYEGRAGGVDRAIVGAHAGGFNTSAFGVAVMGTYSSATPWSALGAIDRIVGWQAALWGYDPTTKVTMTSGGSTRYPSGRQVSLNRVFGHRDVSTTDCPGNGLYSQLGRFRTNGKKQAANMVLFPITGAIGNYYRANNGMERLGAPTGAERGGLKDGGAFQRFQRGTIHWTKATGAHATQYGIRTAWSRSGSENGKLGYPTSDERKGLRNGGSVQDFQSGSIHWSSATGANPTWGGIRNTWRSTGWENGKLGYPRSWETGGLKNGGAVQHFQGGDIHWSKATGAHPTWGGIRTAWGKQGYETGRLGYPTSGEYQRNGVTRQDFQGGYIEWRGGKAHVRYN
;
A
#
# COMPACT_ATOMS: atom_id res chain seq x y z
N MET A 1 3.99 57.73 -18.28
CA MET A 1 3.03 57.52 -19.40
C MET A 1 2.31 56.22 -19.04
N SER A 2 1.27 56.27 -18.36
CA SER A 2 -0.12 56.62 -18.57
C SER A 2 -0.96 55.56 -19.27
N LEU A 3 -1.89 54.99 -18.47
CA LEU A 3 -3.25 54.54 -18.79
C LEU A 3 -3.41 53.22 -19.57
N ARG A 4 -4.38 52.29 -19.25
CA ARG A 4 -5.73 52.40 -18.66
C ARG A 4 -6.23 51.03 -18.17
N ARG A 5 -7.04 51.07 -17.11
CA ARG A 5 -7.96 50.03 -16.62
C ARG A 5 -9.10 49.79 -17.60
N ILE A 6 -9.59 48.54 -17.67
CA ILE A 6 -11.01 48.26 -17.98
C ILE A 6 -11.52 47.23 -16.97
N LEU A 7 -12.48 47.62 -16.16
CA LEU A 7 -13.38 46.81 -15.38
C LEU A 7 -14.49 46.27 -16.31
N THR A 8 -14.85 45.02 -16.16
CA THR A 8 -16.21 44.54 -16.52
C THR A 8 -16.75 43.69 -15.38
N THR A 9 -17.77 44.21 -14.76
CA THR A 9 -18.70 43.58 -13.84
C THR A 9 -19.62 42.64 -14.59
N SER A 10 -19.88 41.45 -14.04
CA SER A 10 -21.04 40.63 -14.40
C SER A 10 -21.70 40.04 -13.18
N THR A 11 -22.96 40.28 -13.13
CA THR A 11 -23.96 40.16 -12.07
C THR A 11 -24.33 38.69 -11.79
N ALA A 12 -24.47 38.38 -10.51
CA ALA A 12 -25.05 37.13 -10.01
C ALA A 12 -26.56 37.05 -10.24
N LEU A 13 -27.05 35.88 -10.65
CA LEU A 13 -28.48 35.55 -10.60
C LEU A 13 -28.65 34.34 -9.67
N ILE A 14 -29.35 34.60 -8.57
CA ILE A 14 -29.78 33.60 -7.58
C ILE A 14 -31.11 33.00 -8.11
N ALA A 15 -31.19 31.69 -8.20
CA ALA A 15 -32.44 30.96 -8.35
C ALA A 15 -32.68 30.04 -7.17
N VAL A 16 -33.67 30.37 -6.39
CA VAL A 16 -34.26 29.60 -5.28
C VAL A 16 -35.24 28.60 -5.92
N GLY A 17 -35.10 27.32 -5.62
CA GLY A 17 -36.01 26.25 -6.03
C GLY A 17 -36.31 25.32 -4.86
N ALA A 18 -37.59 25.28 -4.51
CA ALA A 18 -38.16 24.70 -3.31
C ALA A 18 -38.16 23.16 -3.27
N LEU A 19 -38.09 22.66 -2.03
CA LEU A 19 -38.37 21.30 -1.57
C LEU A 19 -39.81 20.87 -1.89
N LEU A 20 -39.97 19.65 -2.38
CA LEU A 20 -41.17 18.83 -2.21
C LEU A 20 -40.82 17.41 -1.84
N SER A 21 -41.15 17.08 -0.62
CA SER A 21 -41.21 15.75 -0.03
C SER A 21 -42.47 15.03 -0.45
N SER A 22 -42.42 13.71 -0.73
CA SER A 22 -43.58 12.80 -0.56
C SER A 22 -43.15 11.31 -0.64
N PRO A 23 -44.00 10.39 -0.14
CA PRO A 23 -43.60 9.40 0.85
C PRO A 23 -43.53 7.98 0.32
N ALA A 24 -43.01 7.09 1.17
CA ALA A 24 -42.93 5.65 1.02
C ALA A 24 -44.28 4.96 0.86
N LEU A 25 -44.36 3.98 -0.05
CA LEU A 25 -45.39 2.94 -0.06
C LEU A 25 -44.73 1.57 0.03
N ALA A 26 -45.06 0.87 1.09
CA ALA A 26 -44.77 -0.54 1.32
C ALA A 26 -45.85 -1.40 0.67
N ALA A 27 -45.49 -2.58 0.15
CA ALA A 27 -46.35 -3.76 0.12
C ALA A 27 -45.70 -4.93 -0.60
N PRO A 28 -46.31 -6.15 -0.58
CA PRO A 28 -45.95 -7.21 0.36
C PRO A 28 -45.28 -8.40 -0.37
N GLY A 29 -44.65 -9.31 0.36
CA GLY A 29 -44.12 -10.54 -0.15
C GLY A 29 -45.20 -11.61 -0.47
N PRO A 30 -44.77 -12.68 -1.13
CA PRO A 30 -45.25 -13.96 -0.71
C PRO A 30 -44.13 -15.00 -0.47
N ALA A 31 -44.54 -15.99 0.28
CA ALA A 31 -43.82 -17.03 0.96
C ALA A 31 -43.25 -18.16 0.08
N GLY A 32 -42.13 -18.72 0.56
CA GLY A 32 -41.98 -20.16 0.73
C GLY A 32 -41.53 -21.01 -0.44
N SER A 33 -40.31 -21.53 -0.38
CA SER A 33 -40.03 -22.94 -0.56
C SER A 33 -38.58 -23.28 -0.22
N GLY A 34 -38.36 -24.38 0.44
CA GLY A 34 -37.26 -24.83 1.25
C GLY A 34 -35.92 -25.18 0.52
N PRO A 35 -35.01 -25.82 1.27
CA PRO A 35 -33.57 -25.68 1.05
C PRO A 35 -33.02 -26.71 0.06
N LEU A 36 -32.12 -26.29 -0.82
CA LEU A 36 -31.19 -27.20 -1.50
C LEU A 36 -29.79 -26.95 -0.95
N THR A 37 -29.38 -27.88 -0.10
CA THR A 37 -28.00 -28.03 0.40
C THR A 37 -27.09 -28.54 -0.69
N GLY A 38 -26.02 -27.77 -0.99
CA GLY A 38 -24.86 -28.20 -1.75
C GLY A 38 -23.70 -27.26 -1.46
N PRO A 39 -22.50 -27.75 -1.08
CA PRO A 39 -21.42 -26.88 -0.66
C PRO A 39 -20.78 -26.23 -1.88
N VAL A 40 -21.00 -24.93 -2.05
CA VAL A 40 -20.20 -24.11 -2.95
C VAL A 40 -18.92 -23.77 -2.18
N GLY A 41 -17.81 -24.38 -2.56
CA GLY A 41 -16.48 -24.04 -2.06
C GLY A 41 -16.13 -22.59 -2.37
N GLY A 42 -16.48 -21.68 -1.49
CA GLY A 42 -15.94 -20.34 -1.44
C GLY A 42 -14.47 -20.46 -1.04
N SER A 43 -13.55 -19.96 -1.86
CA SER A 43 -12.19 -19.71 -1.42
C SER A 43 -12.23 -18.67 -0.30
N ALA A 44 -12.15 -19.17 0.94
CA ALA A 44 -11.90 -18.34 2.08
C ALA A 44 -10.62 -17.53 1.80
N PHE A 45 -10.76 -16.23 1.66
CA PHE A 45 -9.68 -15.35 2.10
C PHE A 45 -9.41 -15.78 3.53
N ALA A 46 -8.15 -16.12 3.84
CA ALA A 46 -7.81 -16.45 5.20
C ALA A 46 -8.34 -15.31 6.07
N ASP A 47 -9.32 -15.62 6.93
CA ASP A 47 -9.72 -14.73 8.00
C ASP A 47 -8.44 -14.30 8.68
N ALA A 48 -8.25 -12.99 8.83
CA ALA A 48 -7.17 -12.48 9.64
C ALA A 48 -7.25 -13.22 10.97
N ALA A 49 -6.18 -13.94 11.31
CA ALA A 49 -6.15 -14.72 12.55
C ALA A 49 -6.60 -13.81 13.70
N ALA A 50 -7.39 -14.35 14.61
CA ALA A 50 -7.82 -13.59 15.78
C ALA A 50 -6.59 -12.96 16.44
N PRO A 51 -6.64 -11.70 16.90
CA PRO A 51 -5.49 -11.04 17.51
C PRO A 51 -5.07 -11.87 18.74
N ARG A 52 -3.77 -11.93 18.96
CA ARG A 52 -3.20 -12.62 20.12
C ARG A 52 -3.62 -11.96 21.43
N PHE A 53 -3.80 -10.63 21.40
CA PHE A 53 -4.21 -9.79 22.52
C PHE A 53 -5.44 -8.98 22.12
N ASP A 54 -6.40 -8.83 23.02
CA ASP A 54 -7.60 -8.03 22.78
C ASP A 54 -7.51 -6.70 23.55
N ASN A 55 -7.15 -5.65 22.82
CA ASN A 55 -7.07 -4.28 23.30
C ASN A 55 -8.25 -3.42 22.79
N SER A 56 -9.36 -4.02 22.42
CA SER A 56 -10.54 -3.30 21.88
C SER A 56 -11.17 -2.32 22.88
N SER A 57 -10.90 -2.48 24.17
CA SER A 57 -11.38 -1.61 25.26
C SER A 57 -10.39 -0.55 25.70
N ALA A 58 -9.21 -0.46 25.06
CA ALA A 58 -8.20 0.51 25.41
C ALA A 58 -8.65 1.94 25.07
N GLU A 59 -8.61 2.81 26.05
CA GLU A 59 -8.99 4.22 25.90
C GLU A 59 -7.79 5.15 26.03
N VAL A 60 -7.86 6.31 25.39
CA VAL A 60 -6.90 7.40 25.51
C VAL A 60 -7.67 8.65 25.93
N HIS A 61 -7.30 9.22 27.05
CA HIS A 61 -7.87 10.48 27.55
C HIS A 61 -7.03 11.64 27.02
N ARG A 62 -7.69 12.65 26.46
CA ARG A 62 -7.03 13.86 25.98
C ARG A 62 -7.35 15.03 26.87
N THR A 63 -6.33 15.70 27.35
CA THR A 63 -6.40 17.02 28.00
C THR A 63 -5.74 18.03 27.07
N THR A 64 -6.41 19.17 26.83
CA THR A 64 -5.90 20.23 25.96
C THR A 64 -5.89 21.53 26.75
N GLU A 65 -4.75 22.21 26.76
CA GLU A 65 -4.62 23.56 27.29
C GLU A 65 -4.14 24.50 26.19
N GLN A 66 -4.85 25.60 25.99
CA GLN A 66 -4.40 26.71 25.16
C GLN A 66 -3.74 27.76 26.04
N THR A 67 -2.59 28.24 25.63
CA THR A 67 -1.85 29.22 26.41
C THR A 67 -1.12 30.21 25.51
N ALA A 68 -0.94 31.43 26.05
CA ALA A 68 -0.01 32.38 25.45
C ALA A 68 1.44 31.92 25.70
N PRO A 69 2.36 32.22 24.76
CA PRO A 69 3.76 31.79 24.85
C PRO A 69 4.52 32.23 26.12
N ASP A 70 4.07 33.26 26.81
CA ASP A 70 4.69 33.82 28.03
C ASP A 70 4.27 33.13 29.33
N ARG A 71 3.47 32.06 29.28
CA ARG A 71 2.94 31.36 30.45
C ARG A 71 3.45 29.94 30.58
N THR A 72 3.66 29.53 31.84
CA THR A 72 3.88 28.13 32.18
C THR A 72 2.54 27.43 32.38
N VAL A 73 2.32 26.37 31.62
CA VAL A 73 1.17 25.47 31.77
C VAL A 73 1.55 24.33 32.69
N THR A 74 0.68 23.96 33.62
CA THR A 74 0.84 22.78 34.50
C THR A 74 -0.34 21.84 34.24
N ILE A 75 -0.06 20.59 33.89
CA ILE A 75 -1.09 19.59 33.61
C ILE A 75 -0.79 18.36 34.49
N ASP A 76 -1.84 17.83 35.12
CA ASP A 76 -1.78 16.56 35.81
C ASP A 76 -1.63 15.42 34.80
N VAL A 77 -0.78 14.44 35.11
CA VAL A 77 -0.49 13.30 34.25
C VAL A 77 -0.77 12.03 35.03
N ASP A 78 -1.59 11.16 34.46
CA ASP A 78 -1.81 9.84 34.99
C ASP A 78 -0.70 8.90 34.47
N THR A 79 0.20 8.51 35.34
CA THR A 79 1.30 7.55 35.18
C THR A 79 2.04 7.50 33.81
N THR A 80 1.32 7.43 32.70
CA THR A 80 1.88 7.34 31.34
C THR A 80 1.10 8.22 30.39
N ALA A 81 1.79 9.15 29.74
CA ALA A 81 1.19 10.03 28.75
C ALA A 81 2.12 10.31 27.56
N VAL A 82 1.55 10.73 26.45
CA VAL A 82 2.27 11.40 25.35
C VAL A 82 1.83 12.85 25.34
N VAL A 83 2.80 13.73 25.39
CA VAL A 83 2.61 15.18 25.40
C VAL A 83 3.16 15.76 24.13
N GLY A 84 2.46 16.71 23.55
CA GLY A 84 2.93 17.45 22.41
C GLY A 84 2.43 18.86 22.39
N VAL A 85 3.22 19.73 21.78
CA VAL A 85 2.88 21.14 21.58
C VAL A 85 2.71 21.40 20.11
N THR A 86 1.65 22.13 19.76
CA THR A 86 1.42 22.63 18.40
C THR A 86 1.21 24.12 18.41
N TRP A 87 1.56 24.77 17.31
CA TRP A 87 1.44 26.24 17.17
C TRP A 87 1.19 26.65 15.73
N ASP A 88 0.70 27.87 15.57
CA ASP A 88 0.67 28.58 14.30
C ASP A 88 1.76 29.66 14.29
N GLY A 89 2.49 29.82 13.18
CA GLY A 89 3.59 30.79 13.06
C GLY A 89 4.98 30.22 13.35
N GLU A 90 5.82 31.01 14.04
CA GLU A 90 7.21 30.63 14.35
C GLU A 90 7.27 29.68 15.56
N ASP A 91 8.34 28.88 15.63
CA ASP A 91 8.62 27.97 16.73
C ASP A 91 8.75 28.73 18.06
N PRO A 92 7.91 28.42 19.08
CA PRO A 92 7.97 29.10 20.38
C PRO A 92 9.13 28.65 21.29
N SER A 93 10.03 27.79 20.82
CA SER A 93 11.15 27.24 21.62
C SER A 93 10.72 26.76 23.01
N THR A 94 9.99 25.64 23.01
CA THR A 94 9.36 25.16 24.26
C THR A 94 10.28 24.32 25.11
N GLU A 95 10.17 24.44 26.42
CA GLU A 95 10.77 23.59 27.41
C GLU A 95 9.73 22.85 28.24
N TYR A 96 10.10 21.69 28.75
CA TYR A 96 9.28 20.92 29.68
C TYR A 96 10.05 20.50 30.93
N ARG A 97 9.32 20.23 31.99
CA ARG A 97 9.79 19.47 33.16
C ARG A 97 8.67 18.61 33.71
N VAL A 98 9.04 17.52 34.37
CA VAL A 98 8.08 16.61 35.00
C VAL A 98 8.23 16.61 36.51
N LYS A 99 7.14 16.35 37.22
CA LYS A 99 7.12 16.12 38.64
C LYS A 99 7.07 14.63 38.92
N GLN A 100 8.04 14.10 39.61
CA GLN A 100 8.15 12.68 39.97
C GLN A 100 8.45 12.55 41.46
N ASN A 101 7.73 11.68 42.17
CA ASN A 101 7.87 11.48 43.62
C ASN A 101 7.76 12.79 44.45
N GLY A 102 6.86 13.68 44.01
CA GLY A 102 6.62 14.97 44.65
C GLY A 102 7.63 16.08 44.33
N GLU A 103 8.69 15.80 43.55
CA GLU A 103 9.77 16.75 43.21
C GLU A 103 9.77 17.09 41.70
N TRP A 104 9.99 18.39 41.40
CA TRP A 104 10.18 18.84 40.01
C TRP A 104 11.59 18.55 39.54
N GLN A 105 11.69 17.92 38.35
CA GLN A 105 12.95 17.73 37.63
C GLN A 105 13.41 19.03 36.94
N ASP A 106 14.61 19.02 36.40
CA ASP A 106 15.14 20.14 35.62
C ASP A 106 14.34 20.40 34.34
N TRP A 107 14.42 21.64 33.82
CA TRP A 107 13.89 22.00 32.57
C TRP A 107 14.71 21.40 31.41
N HIS A 108 14.01 20.87 30.39
CA HIS A 108 14.57 20.32 29.19
C HIS A 108 13.84 20.89 27.95
N ALA A 109 14.59 21.18 26.90
CA ALA A 109 13.98 21.58 25.63
C ALA A 109 13.04 20.47 25.10
N VAL A 110 11.86 20.82 24.62
CA VAL A 110 11.01 19.89 23.88
C VAL A 110 11.54 19.79 22.47
N PRO A 111 11.94 18.61 21.99
CA PRO A 111 12.45 18.47 20.64
C PRO A 111 11.37 18.87 19.62
N VAL A 112 11.71 19.79 18.73
CA VAL A 112 10.87 20.18 17.61
C VAL A 112 10.99 19.15 16.50
N GLU A 113 9.89 18.82 15.87
CA GLU A 113 9.87 17.85 14.78
C GLU A 113 10.26 18.50 13.44
N ASP A 114 11.51 19.00 13.41
CA ASP A 114 12.10 19.66 12.23
C ASP A 114 12.30 18.67 11.09
N GLY A 115 11.48 18.82 10.05
CA GLY A 115 11.56 18.02 8.83
C GLY A 115 11.00 16.60 8.96
N ALA A 116 10.43 16.18 10.09
CA ALA A 116 9.51 15.07 10.14
C ALA A 116 8.11 15.54 9.72
N GLY A 117 7.34 14.63 9.14
CA GLY A 117 5.99 14.94 8.67
C GLY A 117 5.67 14.33 7.33
N PRO A 118 4.45 14.58 6.84
CA PRO A 118 4.01 14.12 5.53
C PRO A 118 4.87 14.65 4.39
N GLU A 119 4.81 13.99 3.24
CA GLU A 119 5.54 14.41 2.05
C GLU A 119 5.05 15.80 1.60
N PRO A 120 5.95 16.79 1.40
CA PRO A 120 5.57 18.13 0.98
C PRO A 120 4.73 18.15 -0.29
N GLY A 121 3.64 18.88 -0.28
CA GLY A 121 2.69 18.95 -1.40
C GLY A 121 1.71 17.77 -1.49
N SER A 122 1.74 16.82 -0.57
CA SER A 122 0.71 15.78 -0.43
C SER A 122 -0.58 16.35 0.18
N ALA A 123 -1.70 15.64 0.00
CA ALA A 123 -2.97 16.00 0.64
C ALA A 123 -2.86 15.95 2.18
N GLU A 124 -2.05 15.03 2.71
CA GLU A 124 -1.77 14.91 4.14
C GLU A 124 -1.02 16.15 4.67
N ALA A 125 -0.01 16.62 3.94
CA ALA A 125 0.77 17.80 4.33
C ALA A 125 -0.09 19.09 4.35
N ALA A 126 -1.10 19.18 3.50
CA ALA A 126 -2.00 20.33 3.47
C ALA A 126 -2.84 20.52 4.74
N GLY A 127 -3.02 19.47 5.54
CA GLY A 127 -3.75 19.50 6.81
C GLY A 127 -2.82 19.40 8.04
N ALA A 128 -1.52 19.39 7.85
CA ALA A 128 -0.56 19.24 8.94
C ALA A 128 -0.30 20.55 9.67
N THR A 129 -0.26 20.51 11.01
CA THR A 129 0.06 21.61 11.91
C THR A 129 1.52 21.48 12.38
N ALA A 130 2.23 22.60 12.55
CA ALA A 130 3.56 22.64 13.15
C ALA A 130 3.52 22.17 14.61
N GLY A 131 4.62 21.59 15.10
CA GLY A 131 4.65 21.13 16.50
C GLY A 131 5.89 20.34 16.85
N THR A 132 5.93 19.87 18.09
CA THR A 132 7.03 19.09 18.66
C THR A 132 6.98 17.63 18.24
N GLU A 133 8.05 16.89 18.54
CA GLU A 133 8.02 15.42 18.61
C GLU A 133 7.05 14.96 19.72
N PRO A 134 6.47 13.74 19.60
CA PRO A 134 5.60 13.18 20.64
C PRO A 134 6.42 12.80 21.88
N LEU A 135 6.35 13.63 22.92
CA LEU A 135 7.12 13.45 24.16
C LEU A 135 6.43 12.40 25.05
N ALA A 136 6.96 11.18 25.10
CA ALA A 136 6.49 10.19 26.07
C ALA A 136 6.95 10.58 27.50
N VAL A 137 6.00 10.59 28.44
CA VAL A 137 6.22 10.87 29.86
C VAL A 137 5.71 9.67 30.65
N THR A 138 6.55 9.15 31.55
CA THR A 138 6.24 7.98 32.36
C THR A 138 6.52 8.27 33.85
N ASP A 139 5.75 7.64 34.71
CA ASP A 139 5.90 7.73 36.18
C ASP A 139 5.90 9.18 36.68
N ALA A 140 5.16 10.07 36.01
CA ALA A 140 5.02 11.47 36.35
C ALA A 140 3.65 11.76 36.97
N GLU A 141 3.60 12.71 37.88
CA GLU A 141 2.41 13.23 38.53
C GLU A 141 1.88 14.46 37.77
N GLN A 142 2.79 15.31 37.32
CA GLN A 142 2.50 16.55 36.62
C GLN A 142 3.58 16.83 35.57
N ILE A 143 3.21 17.54 34.53
CA ILE A 143 4.14 18.13 33.58
C ILE A 143 3.94 19.65 33.53
N GLN A 144 5.03 20.37 33.39
CA GLN A 144 5.04 21.79 33.07
C GLN A 144 5.65 22.01 31.68
N ILE A 145 5.01 22.86 30.89
CA ILE A 145 5.47 23.34 29.58
C ILE A 145 5.56 24.87 29.65
N ARG A 146 6.63 25.43 29.12
CA ARG A 146 6.79 26.88 28.92
C ARG A 146 7.50 27.16 27.58
N SER A 147 7.38 28.37 27.09
CA SER A 147 8.23 28.90 26.01
C SER A 147 9.43 29.60 26.63
N GLU A 148 10.63 29.44 26.06
CA GLU A 148 11.84 30.15 26.47
C GLU A 148 11.82 31.61 26.05
N GLU A 149 11.37 31.87 24.81
CA GLU A 149 11.18 33.23 24.27
C GLU A 149 9.85 33.30 23.54
N PRO A 150 8.95 34.22 23.89
CA PRO A 150 7.73 34.42 23.11
C PRO A 150 8.12 34.95 21.73
N ALA A 151 7.98 34.11 20.68
CA ALA A 151 8.13 34.57 19.32
C ALA A 151 7.11 35.67 19.04
N ALA A 152 7.52 36.74 18.39
CA ALA A 152 6.69 37.93 18.19
C ALA A 152 5.40 37.70 17.37
N ASP A 153 5.28 36.56 16.70
CA ASP A 153 4.20 36.17 15.80
C ASP A 153 3.54 34.80 16.13
N THR A 154 3.73 34.26 17.34
CA THR A 154 3.06 33.01 17.74
C THR A 154 1.73 33.36 18.40
N ASP A 155 0.64 33.21 17.69
CA ASP A 155 -0.68 33.63 18.13
C ASP A 155 -1.31 32.68 19.17
N ASP A 156 -1.14 31.35 19.04
CA ASP A 156 -1.71 30.36 19.96
C ASP A 156 -0.82 29.11 20.06
N MET A 157 -0.29 28.86 21.25
CA MET A 157 0.35 27.61 21.61
C MET A 157 -0.67 26.68 22.25
N ARG A 158 -0.73 25.45 21.79
CA ARG A 158 -1.62 24.42 22.33
C ARG A 158 -0.81 23.23 22.83
N VAL A 159 -1.02 22.86 24.09
CA VAL A 159 -0.45 21.67 24.71
C VAL A 159 -1.51 20.59 24.77
N ASP A 160 -1.25 19.44 24.18
CA ASP A 160 -2.10 18.27 24.25
C ASP A 160 -1.41 17.16 25.04
N VAL A 161 -2.11 16.58 25.99
CA VAL A 161 -1.69 15.44 26.79
C VAL A 161 -2.63 14.28 26.49
N PHE A 162 -2.06 13.14 26.10
CA PHE A 162 -2.77 11.91 25.80
C PHE A 162 -2.37 10.84 26.80
N SER A 163 -3.20 10.63 27.82
CA SER A 163 -2.97 9.64 28.88
C SER A 163 -3.65 8.32 28.53
N ALA A 164 -2.98 7.21 28.80
CA ALA A 164 -3.50 5.86 28.58
C ALA A 164 -3.12 4.95 29.76
N GLU A 165 -4.11 4.42 30.46
CA GLU A 165 -3.90 3.40 31.47
C GLU A 165 -3.53 2.06 30.83
N PRO A 166 -2.56 1.32 31.40
CA PRO A 166 -2.25 -0.04 30.95
C PRO A 166 -3.46 -0.97 31.11
N THR A 167 -3.82 -1.68 30.06
CA THR A 167 -4.90 -2.68 30.07
C THR A 167 -4.36 -4.05 30.48
N THR A 168 -5.27 -5.02 30.74
CA THR A 168 -4.89 -6.43 30.93
C THR A 168 -4.15 -6.97 29.71
N ALA A 169 -4.58 -6.62 28.50
CA ALA A 169 -3.91 -7.04 27.27
C ALA A 169 -2.52 -6.43 27.11
N ASP A 170 -2.29 -5.21 27.58
CA ASP A 170 -0.95 -4.60 27.63
C ASP A 170 0.00 -5.39 28.52
N GLN A 171 -0.50 -5.89 29.67
CA GLN A 171 0.26 -6.78 30.54
C GLN A 171 0.54 -8.13 29.86
N GLU A 172 -0.44 -8.72 29.19
CA GLU A 172 -0.26 -9.96 28.42
C GLU A 172 0.78 -9.81 27.30
N ILE A 173 0.81 -8.67 26.61
CA ILE A 173 1.86 -8.33 25.64
C ILE A 173 3.21 -8.29 26.35
N ALA A 174 3.30 -7.57 27.47
CA ALA A 174 4.53 -7.44 28.26
C ALA A 174 5.10 -8.79 28.70
N ASP A 175 4.24 -9.69 29.17
CA ASP A 175 4.60 -11.03 29.65
C ASP A 175 5.01 -11.97 28.49
N SER A 176 4.52 -11.72 27.28
CA SER A 176 4.83 -12.52 26.11
C SER A 176 6.19 -12.23 25.48
N VAL A 177 6.81 -11.11 25.83
CA VAL A 177 8.11 -10.67 25.31
C VAL A 177 9.22 -11.31 26.14
N GLU A 178 9.89 -12.32 25.57
CA GLU A 178 11.10 -12.87 26.16
C GLU A 178 12.21 -11.80 26.18
N GLU A 179 12.90 -11.65 27.32
CA GLU A 179 14.10 -10.82 27.35
C GLU A 179 15.17 -11.47 26.48
N PRO A 180 15.73 -10.74 25.49
CA PRO A 180 16.80 -11.28 24.69
C PRO A 180 17.98 -11.61 25.60
N THR A 181 18.35 -12.89 25.67
CA THR A 181 19.57 -13.31 26.35
C THR A 181 20.73 -12.56 25.72
N GLN A 182 21.46 -11.78 26.54
CA GLN A 182 22.68 -11.12 26.08
C GLN A 182 23.58 -12.17 25.40
N PRO A 183 24.01 -11.99 24.17
CA PRO A 183 25.09 -12.81 23.63
C PRO A 183 26.32 -12.61 24.56
N ALA A 184 26.97 -13.72 24.91
CA ALA A 184 28.20 -13.66 25.67
C ALA A 184 29.15 -12.61 25.07
N PRO A 185 29.83 -11.79 25.85
CA PRO A 185 30.73 -10.76 25.35
C PRO A 185 31.73 -11.40 24.38
N THR A 186 31.62 -11.02 23.12
CA THR A 186 32.66 -11.37 22.13
C THR A 186 33.98 -10.75 22.64
N PRO A 187 35.11 -11.49 22.58
CA PRO A 187 36.39 -10.92 22.92
C PRO A 187 36.59 -9.64 22.12
N SER A 188 37.04 -8.59 22.80
CA SER A 188 37.28 -7.25 22.25
C SER A 188 38.11 -7.35 20.96
N GLU A 189 37.53 -6.98 19.83
CA GLU A 189 38.33 -6.68 18.61
C GLU A 189 39.26 -5.51 18.94
N PRO A 190 40.51 -5.52 18.44
CA PRO A 190 41.45 -4.43 18.70
C PRO A 190 40.91 -3.11 18.11
N GLU A 191 41.05 -2.06 18.92
CA GLU A 191 40.67 -0.69 18.59
C GLU A 191 41.32 -0.26 17.26
N LEU A 192 40.50 0.00 16.24
CA LEU A 192 40.98 0.59 14.99
C LEU A 192 41.34 2.06 15.22
N PRO A 193 42.44 2.54 14.67
CA PRO A 193 42.88 3.92 14.87
C PRO A 193 41.86 4.91 14.30
N ARG A 194 41.64 6.00 15.01
CA ARG A 194 40.78 7.13 14.58
C ARG A 194 41.34 7.70 13.29
N GLY A 195 40.59 7.51 12.19
CA GLY A 195 40.88 8.14 10.89
C GLY A 195 40.59 9.63 10.93
N GLU A 196 41.55 10.39 10.44
CA GLU A 196 41.49 11.83 10.26
C GLU A 196 40.37 12.22 9.26
N ALA A 197 39.90 13.46 9.40
CA ALA A 197 38.85 14.04 8.56
C ALA A 197 39.28 14.12 7.09
N ASP A 198 38.58 13.42 6.22
CA ASP A 198 38.76 13.53 4.77
C ASP A 198 38.11 14.81 4.23
N THR A 199 38.95 15.71 3.76
CA THR A 199 38.58 16.83 2.91
C THR A 199 38.72 16.38 1.47
N ASP A 200 37.61 15.98 0.82
CA ASP A 200 37.63 15.61 -0.58
C ASP A 200 37.08 16.69 -1.49
N THR A 201 37.96 17.13 -2.38
CA THR A 201 37.70 17.99 -3.55
C THR A 201 37.18 17.13 -4.71
N PRO A 202 36.24 17.60 -5.56
CA PRO A 202 35.59 16.75 -6.55
C PRO A 202 36.49 16.48 -7.78
N GLY A 203 36.68 15.19 -8.08
CA GLY A 203 37.33 14.68 -9.30
C GLY A 203 36.33 14.24 -10.35
N ASP A 204 36.72 14.45 -11.58
CA ASP A 204 36.09 14.26 -12.90
C ASP A 204 35.57 12.83 -13.19
N PRO A 205 34.38 12.64 -13.84
CA PRO A 205 33.80 11.33 -14.14
C PRO A 205 34.12 10.92 -15.58
N SER A 206 35.09 10.00 -15.75
CA SER A 206 35.16 9.23 -16.99
C SER A 206 35.95 7.91 -16.81
N ALA A 207 35.27 6.78 -16.57
CA ALA A 207 35.58 5.43 -17.08
C ALA A 207 34.57 4.41 -16.58
N PRO A 208 34.17 3.40 -17.41
CA PRO A 208 33.19 2.40 -17.03
C PRO A 208 33.84 1.26 -16.27
N ALA A 209 33.21 0.79 -15.18
CA ALA A 209 33.59 -0.38 -14.43
C ALA A 209 32.81 -1.61 -14.91
N GLU A 210 33.53 -2.68 -15.19
CA GLU A 210 33.02 -3.99 -15.57
C GLU A 210 32.29 -4.68 -14.39
N GLU A 211 31.15 -5.30 -14.70
CA GLU A 211 30.36 -6.10 -13.75
C GLU A 211 30.96 -7.49 -13.56
N GLU A 212 31.41 -7.80 -12.37
CA GLU A 212 31.77 -9.15 -11.94
C GLU A 212 30.54 -9.84 -11.28
N LYS A 213 30.08 -10.96 -11.90
CA LYS A 213 28.96 -11.76 -11.43
C LYS A 213 29.38 -12.69 -10.29
N PRO A 214 28.69 -12.74 -9.14
CA PRO A 214 28.96 -13.73 -8.12
C PRO A 214 28.43 -15.12 -8.51
N ARG A 215 29.29 -16.12 -8.45
CA ARG A 215 28.97 -17.55 -8.59
C ARG A 215 28.39 -18.07 -7.27
N ILE A 216 27.18 -18.61 -7.32
CA ILE A 216 26.57 -19.33 -6.20
C ILE A 216 26.76 -20.82 -6.43
N SER A 217 27.50 -21.48 -5.53
CA SER A 217 27.61 -22.91 -5.47
C SER A 217 26.37 -23.52 -4.80
N GLY A 218 25.74 -24.47 -5.49
CA GLY A 218 24.57 -25.18 -4.94
C GLY A 218 24.98 -26.22 -3.91
N SER A 219 24.23 -26.28 -2.83
CA SER A 219 24.17 -27.42 -1.93
C SER A 219 22.74 -27.95 -1.91
N SER A 220 22.60 -29.22 -2.27
CA SER A 220 21.36 -29.97 -2.29
C SER A 220 21.00 -30.45 -0.87
N TYR A 221 19.82 -30.14 -0.40
CA TYR A 221 19.21 -30.82 0.75
C TYR A 221 17.95 -31.56 0.33
N THR A 222 17.98 -32.85 0.56
CA THR A 222 16.84 -33.76 0.44
C THR A 222 16.03 -33.71 1.74
N ALA A 223 14.72 -33.44 1.64
CA ALA A 223 13.81 -33.55 2.76
C ALA A 223 13.25 -34.96 2.84
N SER A 224 13.35 -35.59 3.99
CA SER A 224 12.60 -36.83 4.36
C SER A 224 11.35 -36.43 5.16
N PRO A 225 10.23 -37.16 4.98
CA PRO A 225 9.04 -36.95 5.78
C PRO A 225 9.11 -37.70 7.10
N ALA A 226 8.66 -37.12 8.20
CA ALA A 226 8.38 -37.81 9.44
C ALA A 226 6.95 -37.53 9.87
N ASP A 227 6.20 -38.63 9.99
CA ASP A 227 4.86 -38.75 10.57
C ASP A 227 4.90 -38.51 12.09
N GLY A 228 3.75 -38.09 12.63
CA GLY A 228 3.51 -38.27 14.04
C GLY A 228 2.50 -37.29 14.66
N ALA A 229 1.28 -37.79 14.82
CA ALA A 229 0.20 -37.13 15.54
C ALA A 229 0.51 -36.91 17.02
N ALA A 230 -0.02 -35.89 17.61
CA ALA A 230 -0.92 -35.90 18.78
C ALA A 230 -1.17 -34.47 19.32
N GLY A 231 -2.42 -34.19 19.52
CA GLY A 231 -3.14 -33.22 20.28
C GLY A 231 -2.40 -32.30 21.24
N GLY A 232 -2.74 -31.04 21.18
CA GLY A 232 -2.40 -30.10 22.21
C GLY A 232 -2.45 -28.67 21.70
N ALA A 233 -3.32 -27.87 22.30
CA ALA A 233 -3.35 -26.41 22.30
C ALA A 233 -3.14 -25.74 20.93
N TYR A 234 -4.18 -25.12 20.44
CA TYR A 234 -4.13 -24.15 19.35
C TYR A 234 -3.08 -23.08 19.72
N ALA A 235 -1.90 -23.17 19.12
CA ALA A 235 -0.94 -22.10 19.15
C ALA A 235 -1.61 -20.87 18.51
N GLN A 236 -1.86 -19.87 19.31
CA GLN A 236 -2.38 -18.58 18.83
C GLN A 236 -1.36 -18.03 17.83
N THR A 237 -1.82 -17.72 16.63
CA THR A 237 -0.95 -17.24 15.55
C THR A 237 -0.55 -15.79 15.85
N VAL A 238 0.69 -15.60 16.23
CA VAL A 238 1.32 -14.27 16.34
C VAL A 238 1.26 -13.56 15.00
N ALA A 239 0.99 -12.26 14.99
CA ALA A 239 1.21 -11.48 13.79
C ALA A 239 2.67 -11.67 13.36
N SER A 240 2.87 -12.24 12.20
CA SER A 240 4.20 -12.55 11.68
C SER A 240 4.24 -12.41 10.18
N THR A 241 5.40 -12.01 9.69
CA THR A 241 5.66 -11.99 8.26
C THR A 241 6.94 -12.78 7.97
N PRO A 242 7.02 -13.52 6.85
CA PRO A 242 8.20 -14.28 6.52
C PRO A 242 9.47 -13.42 6.57
N GLY A 243 10.47 -13.87 7.31
CA GLY A 243 11.75 -13.20 7.48
C GLY A 243 11.83 -12.22 8.64
N LEU A 244 10.79 -11.45 8.95
CA LEU A 244 10.80 -10.55 10.11
C LEU A 244 10.55 -11.30 11.43
N GLY A 245 9.72 -12.34 11.38
CA GLY A 245 9.24 -13.03 12.58
C GLY A 245 8.06 -12.32 13.24
N SER A 246 7.95 -12.48 14.56
CA SER A 246 6.84 -11.91 15.32
C SER A 246 7.00 -10.40 15.54
N PHE A 247 5.88 -9.71 15.49
CA PHE A 247 5.72 -8.31 15.88
C PHE A 247 4.34 -8.12 16.52
N VAL A 248 4.11 -7.02 17.20
CA VAL A 248 2.81 -6.66 17.76
C VAL A 248 2.08 -5.79 16.73
N SER A 249 0.95 -6.30 16.25
CA SER A 249 0.14 -5.61 15.24
C SER A 249 -0.63 -4.43 15.84
N ARG A 250 -1.12 -3.53 14.97
CA ARG A 250 -1.95 -2.39 15.36
C ARG A 250 -3.16 -2.82 16.21
N LYS A 251 -3.80 -3.91 15.83
CA LYS A 251 -4.95 -4.45 16.59
C LYS A 251 -4.54 -4.94 17.98
N GLU A 252 -3.37 -5.56 18.11
CA GLU A 252 -2.87 -6.10 19.39
C GLU A 252 -2.46 -4.99 20.37
N TRP A 253 -1.83 -3.89 19.90
CA TRP A 253 -1.53 -2.78 20.81
C TRP A 253 -2.68 -1.76 20.97
N GLY A 254 -3.85 -2.03 20.38
CA GLY A 254 -5.06 -1.25 20.56
C GLY A 254 -5.09 0.07 19.79
N ALA A 255 -4.60 0.08 18.54
CA ALA A 255 -4.74 1.24 17.67
C ALA A 255 -6.22 1.58 17.45
N ASN A 256 -6.61 2.81 17.75
CA ASN A 256 -7.93 3.29 17.40
C ASN A 256 -7.98 3.66 15.92
N GLU A 257 -8.42 2.73 15.08
CA GLU A 257 -8.48 2.91 13.62
C GLU A 257 -9.43 4.03 13.18
N SER A 258 -10.36 4.48 14.05
CA SER A 258 -11.24 5.61 13.74
C SER A 258 -10.51 6.97 13.72
N LEU A 259 -9.32 7.04 14.29
CA LEU A 259 -8.45 8.22 14.24
C LEU A 259 -7.73 8.37 12.91
N LYS A 260 -7.65 7.32 12.11
CA LYS A 260 -7.03 7.36 10.78
C LYS A 260 -7.81 8.30 9.86
N ARG A 261 -7.15 9.29 9.32
CA ARG A 261 -7.79 10.40 8.57
C ARG A 261 -7.77 10.20 7.05
N CYS A 262 -6.91 9.31 6.54
CA CYS A 262 -6.86 8.98 5.11
C CYS A 262 -6.38 7.53 4.90
N GLU A 263 -6.53 7.01 3.69
CA GLU A 263 -5.91 5.76 3.29
C GLU A 263 -4.41 5.97 3.06
N ALA A 264 -3.61 4.96 3.40
CA ALA A 264 -2.16 5.02 3.27
C ALA A 264 -1.73 5.07 1.79
N ASP A 265 -0.93 6.07 1.44
CA ASP A 265 -0.26 6.14 0.15
C ASP A 265 0.78 5.01 0.02
N THR A 266 0.94 4.50 -1.19
CA THR A 266 1.88 3.41 -1.47
C THR A 266 2.80 3.74 -2.64
N THR A 267 4.06 3.31 -2.53
CA THR A 267 4.98 3.32 -3.65
C THR A 267 5.16 1.92 -4.26
N SER A 268 5.95 1.81 -5.31
CA SER A 268 6.26 0.52 -5.93
C SER A 268 7.28 -0.30 -5.13
N VAL A 269 8.16 0.36 -4.35
CA VAL A 269 9.30 -0.27 -3.68
C VAL A 269 9.84 0.60 -2.56
N ASN A 270 10.26 0.01 -1.44
CA ASN A 270 11.15 0.66 -0.50
C ASN A 270 12.59 0.46 -0.95
N ARG A 271 13.37 1.53 -0.93
CA ARG A 271 14.76 1.55 -1.38
C ARG A 271 15.75 1.76 -0.23
N ALA A 272 15.25 2.23 0.90
CA ALA A 272 16.06 2.59 2.06
C ALA A 272 15.26 2.43 3.35
N VAL A 273 15.98 2.44 4.48
CA VAL A 273 15.42 2.51 5.83
C VAL A 273 15.93 3.78 6.48
N THR A 274 15.01 4.58 7.03
CA THR A 274 15.32 5.76 7.83
C THR A 274 15.19 5.41 9.31
N ILE A 275 16.21 5.71 10.08
CA ILE A 275 16.24 5.44 11.53
C ILE A 275 15.91 6.72 12.28
N HIS A 276 14.97 6.60 13.22
CA HIS A 276 14.47 7.66 14.09
C HIS A 276 14.53 7.26 15.56
N HIS A 277 14.34 8.23 16.44
CA HIS A 277 13.82 8.05 17.79
C HIS A 277 12.47 8.76 17.92
N THR A 278 11.72 8.53 19.01
CA THR A 278 10.42 9.20 19.23
C THR A 278 10.53 10.36 20.21
N ALA A 279 11.71 10.70 20.67
CA ALA A 279 11.92 11.59 21.83
C ALA A 279 11.24 11.11 23.15
N GLY A 280 11.35 11.89 24.23
CA GLY A 280 10.72 11.58 25.51
C GLY A 280 11.45 10.52 26.34
N ALA A 281 10.72 9.91 27.27
CA ALA A 281 11.26 8.95 28.23
C ALA A 281 11.88 7.72 27.56
N SER A 282 13.11 7.40 27.96
CA SER A 282 13.81 6.15 27.60
C SER A 282 13.67 5.07 28.68
N SER A 283 13.05 5.40 29.82
CA SER A 283 12.72 4.48 30.90
C SER A 283 11.22 4.33 31.02
N TYR A 284 10.73 3.14 30.71
CA TYR A 284 9.32 2.73 30.80
C TYR A 284 9.26 1.22 30.98
N SER A 285 8.14 0.71 31.52
CA SER A 285 7.87 -0.72 31.63
C SER A 285 7.33 -1.27 30.29
N LYS A 286 7.40 -2.59 30.12
CA LYS A 286 6.83 -3.25 28.92
C LYS A 286 5.33 -3.00 28.78
N SER A 287 4.59 -2.97 29.88
CA SER A 287 3.13 -2.75 29.90
C SER A 287 2.72 -1.31 29.57
N GLN A 288 3.63 -0.32 29.72
CA GLN A 288 3.36 1.05 29.32
C GLN A 288 3.50 1.29 27.82
N VAL A 289 4.22 0.41 27.10
CA VAL A 289 4.53 0.61 25.67
C VAL A 289 3.28 0.75 24.79
N PRO A 290 2.25 -0.12 24.88
CA PRO A 290 1.07 0.06 24.04
C PRO A 290 0.32 1.37 24.32
N GLY A 291 0.29 1.84 25.58
CA GLY A 291 -0.26 3.15 25.97
C GLY A 291 0.49 4.30 25.29
N ILE A 292 1.83 4.26 25.28
CA ILE A 292 2.66 5.25 24.58
C ILE A 292 2.36 5.23 23.06
N LEU A 293 2.21 4.06 22.43
CA LEU A 293 1.86 3.95 21.02
C LEU A 293 0.51 4.56 20.69
N ARG A 294 -0.50 4.33 21.55
CA ARG A 294 -1.83 4.94 21.42
C ARG A 294 -1.77 6.45 21.56
N GLY A 295 -0.94 6.96 22.48
CA GLY A 295 -0.69 8.38 22.64
C GLY A 295 -0.03 9.01 21.42
N ILE A 296 1.00 8.37 20.84
CA ILE A 296 1.68 8.80 19.60
C ILE A 296 0.66 8.85 18.43
N LEU A 297 -0.17 7.81 18.25
CA LEU A 297 -1.21 7.80 17.23
C LEU A 297 -2.17 8.98 17.42
N SER A 298 -2.61 9.22 18.65
CA SER A 298 -3.54 10.30 18.98
C SER A 298 -2.92 11.66 18.71
N PHE A 299 -1.68 11.89 19.10
CA PHE A 299 -0.96 13.14 18.85
C PHE A 299 -0.78 13.40 17.35
N HIS A 300 -0.26 12.43 16.59
CA HIS A 300 -0.06 12.58 15.15
C HIS A 300 -1.37 12.88 14.40
N THR A 301 -2.47 12.22 14.78
CA THR A 301 -3.75 12.38 14.08
C THR A 301 -4.57 13.56 14.57
N GLN A 302 -4.67 13.80 15.88
CA GLN A 302 -5.59 14.79 16.44
C GLN A 302 -4.94 16.16 16.66
N SER A 303 -3.62 16.21 16.91
CA SER A 303 -2.90 17.47 17.12
C SER A 303 -2.13 17.91 15.87
N ARG A 304 -1.30 17.01 15.31
CA ARG A 304 -0.52 17.31 14.10
C ARG A 304 -1.33 17.25 12.81
N GLY A 305 -2.54 16.70 12.83
CA GLY A 305 -3.41 16.62 11.65
C GLY A 305 -2.99 15.59 10.62
N TRP A 306 -2.02 14.71 10.92
CA TRP A 306 -1.56 13.66 10.02
C TRP A 306 -2.60 12.57 9.80
N CYS A 307 -2.41 11.76 8.76
CA CYS A 307 -3.33 10.67 8.44
C CYS A 307 -3.28 9.53 9.45
N ASP A 308 -2.11 9.26 10.04
CA ASP A 308 -1.86 8.12 10.92
C ASP A 308 -0.51 8.33 11.67
N VAL A 309 -0.05 7.32 12.39
CA VAL A 309 1.32 7.27 12.92
C VAL A 309 2.32 7.57 11.80
N GLY A 310 3.29 8.43 12.04
CA GLY A 310 4.30 8.80 11.03
C GLY A 310 5.22 7.66 10.63
N TYR A 311 5.62 6.83 11.57
CA TYR A 311 6.60 5.76 11.39
C TYR A 311 5.97 4.47 10.86
N ASN A 312 6.67 3.75 9.99
CA ASN A 312 6.19 2.46 9.48
C ASN A 312 6.26 1.37 10.57
N MET A 313 7.31 1.37 11.38
CA MET A 313 7.46 0.50 12.54
C MET A 313 8.07 1.25 13.72
N LEU A 314 7.76 0.77 14.93
CA LEU A 314 8.39 1.24 16.15
C LEU A 314 9.07 0.06 16.87
N VAL A 315 10.10 0.38 17.64
CA VAL A 315 10.87 -0.59 18.43
C VAL A 315 11.00 -0.06 19.85
N ASP A 316 10.63 -0.85 20.84
CA ASP A 316 10.82 -0.48 22.23
C ASP A 316 12.23 -0.78 22.74
N ARG A 317 12.56 -0.32 23.96
CA ARG A 317 13.86 -0.58 24.60
C ARG A 317 14.13 -2.06 24.85
N PHE A 318 13.10 -2.91 24.84
CA PHE A 318 13.19 -4.35 25.07
C PHE A 318 13.39 -5.14 23.77
N GLY A 319 13.31 -4.48 22.61
CA GLY A 319 13.50 -5.08 21.30
C GLY A 319 12.23 -5.67 20.70
N THR A 320 11.07 -5.34 21.26
CA THR A 320 9.78 -5.68 20.66
C THR A 320 9.53 -4.77 19.45
N ILE A 321 9.05 -5.35 18.37
CA ILE A 321 8.71 -4.64 17.14
C ILE A 321 7.21 -4.43 17.12
N TYR A 322 6.77 -3.23 16.77
CA TYR A 322 5.36 -2.84 16.66
C TYR A 322 5.06 -2.33 15.26
N GLU A 323 3.92 -2.74 14.71
CA GLU A 323 3.37 -2.13 13.51
C GLU A 323 2.96 -0.69 13.83
N GLY A 324 3.48 0.28 13.08
CA GLY A 324 3.15 1.69 13.21
C GLY A 324 2.04 2.10 12.25
N ARG A 325 2.41 2.74 11.12
CA ARG A 325 1.47 3.24 10.12
C ARG A 325 0.71 2.11 9.44
N ALA A 326 -0.61 2.26 9.32
CA ALA A 326 -1.51 1.30 8.71
C ALA A 326 -1.20 1.03 7.22
N GLY A 327 -1.65 -0.11 6.73
CA GLY A 327 -1.55 -0.49 5.32
C GLY A 327 -0.82 -1.80 5.05
N GLY A 328 -0.22 -2.38 6.09
CA GLY A 328 0.53 -3.64 6.04
C GLY A 328 2.04 -3.43 5.99
N VAL A 329 2.73 -4.11 6.89
CA VAL A 329 4.18 -3.96 7.10
C VAL A 329 5.01 -4.44 5.90
N ASP A 330 4.50 -5.37 5.11
CA ASP A 330 5.14 -5.97 3.93
C ASP A 330 4.87 -5.19 2.61
N ARG A 331 4.27 -4.01 2.73
CA ARG A 331 3.98 -3.12 1.61
C ARG A 331 4.86 -1.87 1.69
N ALA A 332 5.08 -1.23 0.54
CA ALA A 332 5.82 0.03 0.50
C ALA A 332 4.87 1.20 0.83
N ILE A 333 4.49 1.28 2.09
CA ILE A 333 3.65 2.35 2.63
C ILE A 333 4.48 3.63 2.80
N VAL A 334 3.99 4.75 2.26
CA VAL A 334 4.61 6.05 2.45
C VAL A 334 4.36 6.51 3.88
N GLY A 335 5.43 6.76 4.63
CA GLY A 335 5.37 7.28 5.99
C GLY A 335 5.15 8.80 6.03
N ALA A 336 5.16 9.34 7.25
CA ALA A 336 5.21 10.77 7.54
C ALA A 336 6.29 11.02 8.60
N HIS A 337 7.54 10.61 8.32
CA HIS A 337 8.64 10.59 9.28
C HIS A 337 9.91 11.33 8.81
N ALA A 338 10.02 11.63 7.51
CA ALA A 338 11.16 12.34 6.93
C ALA A 338 10.67 13.14 5.71
N GLY A 339 10.08 14.31 5.94
CA GLY A 339 9.48 15.15 4.91
C GLY A 339 10.41 15.38 3.73
N GLY A 340 9.92 15.13 2.51
CA GLY A 340 10.71 15.17 1.28
C GLY A 340 11.49 13.90 0.96
N PHE A 341 11.50 12.89 1.87
CA PHE A 341 12.17 11.60 1.68
C PHE A 341 11.34 10.40 2.14
N ASN A 342 10.06 10.58 2.49
CA ASN A 342 9.17 9.48 2.85
C ASN A 342 8.93 8.50 1.70
N THR A 343 8.88 9.01 0.48
CA THR A 343 8.66 8.19 -0.72
C THR A 343 9.81 7.21 -0.93
N SER A 344 9.51 5.92 -0.88
CA SER A 344 10.47 4.81 -1.01
C SER A 344 11.47 4.67 0.16
N ALA A 345 11.22 5.31 1.30
CA ALA A 345 11.95 5.08 2.55
C ALA A 345 11.02 4.45 3.61
N PHE A 346 11.53 3.50 4.36
CA PHE A 346 10.82 2.82 5.44
C PHE A 346 11.29 3.36 6.78
N GLY A 347 10.41 4.06 7.50
CA GLY A 347 10.75 4.69 8.78
C GLY A 347 10.65 3.73 9.96
N VAL A 348 11.73 3.63 10.73
CA VAL A 348 11.80 2.86 11.96
C VAL A 348 12.18 3.78 13.11
N ALA A 349 11.32 3.91 14.11
CA ALA A 349 11.57 4.72 15.31
C ALA A 349 11.86 3.86 16.53
N VAL A 350 12.92 4.18 17.26
CA VAL A 350 13.16 3.61 18.60
C VAL A 350 12.51 4.50 19.63
N MET A 351 11.66 3.91 20.47
CA MET A 351 10.90 4.66 21.48
C MET A 351 11.81 5.19 22.58
N GLY A 352 11.84 6.51 22.76
CA GLY A 352 12.68 7.24 23.74
C GLY A 352 13.71 8.14 23.07
N THR A 353 14.62 8.72 23.88
CA THR A 353 15.72 9.60 23.46
C THR A 353 17.06 8.91 23.64
N TYR A 354 17.88 8.87 22.58
CA TYR A 354 19.14 8.12 22.56
C TYR A 354 20.35 9.01 22.18
N SER A 355 20.67 9.97 23.03
CA SER A 355 21.82 10.87 22.81
C SER A 355 23.17 10.22 23.12
N SER A 356 23.23 9.21 24.00
CA SER A 356 24.48 8.52 24.40
C SER A 356 24.50 7.04 24.07
N ALA A 357 23.63 6.23 24.68
CA ALA A 357 23.61 4.78 24.50
C ALA A 357 22.21 4.29 24.10
N THR A 358 22.16 3.22 23.31
CA THR A 358 20.92 2.55 22.91
C THR A 358 20.89 1.13 23.46
N PRO A 359 19.77 0.64 24.02
CA PRO A 359 19.65 -0.73 24.52
C PRO A 359 20.00 -1.76 23.44
N TRP A 360 20.77 -2.76 23.81
CA TRP A 360 21.24 -3.80 22.88
C TRP A 360 20.09 -4.58 22.22
N SER A 361 19.01 -4.79 22.96
CA SER A 361 17.77 -5.42 22.50
C SER A 361 17.13 -4.65 21.33
N ALA A 362 17.02 -3.32 21.45
CA ALA A 362 16.51 -2.45 20.38
C ALA A 362 17.43 -2.49 19.16
N LEU A 363 18.75 -2.49 19.34
CA LEU A 363 19.70 -2.61 18.23
C LEU A 363 19.52 -3.91 17.45
N GLY A 364 19.29 -5.04 18.12
CA GLY A 364 19.03 -6.34 17.51
C GLY A 364 17.72 -6.37 16.70
N ALA A 365 16.68 -5.71 17.20
CA ALA A 365 15.42 -5.57 16.49
C ALA A 365 15.58 -4.75 15.20
N ILE A 366 16.34 -3.66 15.24
CA ILE A 366 16.63 -2.84 14.06
C ILE A 366 17.45 -3.64 13.04
N ASP A 367 18.50 -4.37 13.47
CA ASP A 367 19.28 -5.26 12.60
C ASP A 367 18.34 -6.21 11.83
N ARG A 368 17.32 -6.77 12.50
CA ARG A 368 16.33 -7.68 11.94
C ARG A 368 15.41 -6.97 10.96
N ILE A 369 14.88 -5.78 11.27
CA ILE A 369 14.02 -5.00 10.37
C ILE A 369 14.79 -4.59 9.11
N VAL A 370 16.02 -4.10 9.24
CA VAL A 370 16.89 -3.71 8.11
C VAL A 370 17.16 -4.91 7.20
N GLY A 371 17.49 -6.06 7.79
CA GLY A 371 17.71 -7.29 7.03
C GLY A 371 16.45 -7.75 6.30
N TRP A 372 15.31 -7.67 6.98
CA TRP A 372 14.02 -8.03 6.39
C TRP A 372 13.63 -7.08 5.24
N GLN A 373 13.77 -5.76 5.40
CA GLN A 373 13.52 -4.79 4.33
C GLN A 373 14.47 -5.01 3.14
N ALA A 374 15.75 -5.26 3.40
CA ALA A 374 16.72 -5.55 2.37
C ALA A 374 16.38 -6.82 1.58
N ALA A 375 15.99 -7.90 2.28
CA ALA A 375 15.56 -9.15 1.66
C ALA A 375 14.23 -9.00 0.92
N LEU A 376 13.25 -8.33 1.52
CA LEU A 376 11.91 -8.12 0.97
C LEU A 376 11.94 -7.32 -0.34
N TRP A 377 12.80 -6.30 -0.41
CA TRP A 377 12.89 -5.38 -1.56
C TRP A 377 14.12 -5.61 -2.44
N GLY A 378 14.96 -6.62 -2.13
CA GLY A 378 16.04 -7.08 -2.99
C GLY A 378 17.20 -6.08 -3.13
N TYR A 379 17.60 -5.40 -2.05
CA TYR A 379 18.74 -4.49 -2.06
C TYR A 379 19.80 -4.86 -1.04
N ASP A 380 21.05 -4.45 -1.28
CA ASP A 380 22.14 -4.56 -0.30
C ASP A 380 22.14 -3.33 0.61
N PRO A 381 21.87 -3.46 1.93
CA PRO A 381 21.79 -2.33 2.85
C PRO A 381 23.14 -1.60 3.06
N THR A 382 24.27 -2.20 2.64
CA THR A 382 25.60 -1.58 2.73
C THR A 382 25.91 -0.64 1.57
N THR A 383 25.02 -0.55 0.56
CA THR A 383 25.20 0.30 -0.62
C THR A 383 24.51 1.66 -0.46
N LYS A 384 24.76 2.56 -1.41
CA LYS A 384 24.07 3.84 -1.51
C LYS A 384 22.89 3.78 -2.48
N VAL A 385 21.99 4.73 -2.34
CA VAL A 385 20.85 4.96 -3.23
C VAL A 385 20.73 6.44 -3.53
N THR A 386 20.42 6.80 -4.77
CA THR A 386 20.07 8.17 -5.12
C THR A 386 18.57 8.36 -4.95
N MET A 387 18.18 9.34 -4.14
CA MET A 387 16.79 9.74 -3.91
C MET A 387 16.61 11.20 -4.36
N THR A 388 15.41 11.51 -4.84
CA THR A 388 15.04 12.89 -5.18
C THR A 388 14.31 13.50 -4.00
N SER A 389 14.79 14.61 -3.49
CA SER A 389 14.11 15.34 -2.41
C SER A 389 12.77 15.89 -2.88
N GLY A 390 11.71 15.68 -2.11
CA GLY A 390 10.42 16.36 -2.26
C GLY A 390 10.42 17.77 -1.66
N GLY A 391 11.50 18.15 -0.98
CA GLY A 391 11.67 19.34 -0.17
C GLY A 391 11.79 18.97 1.32
N SER A 392 12.97 19.17 1.91
CA SER A 392 13.23 19.01 3.33
C SER A 392 13.93 20.25 3.88
N THR A 393 14.10 20.33 5.19
CA THR A 393 14.82 21.44 5.82
C THR A 393 16.29 21.50 5.39
N ARG A 394 16.84 20.40 4.86
CA ARG A 394 18.24 20.30 4.40
C ARG A 394 18.41 20.34 2.88
N TYR A 395 17.45 19.84 2.11
CA TYR A 395 17.53 19.73 0.65
C TYR A 395 16.30 20.29 -0.04
N PRO A 396 16.46 21.22 -1.00
CA PRO A 396 15.32 21.73 -1.75
C PRO A 396 14.68 20.65 -2.62
N SER A 397 13.41 20.84 -2.95
CA SER A 397 12.67 19.95 -3.84
C SER A 397 13.35 19.77 -5.18
N GLY A 398 13.35 18.55 -5.73
CA GLY A 398 14.00 18.15 -6.97
C GLY A 398 15.51 17.86 -6.85
N ARG A 399 16.15 18.10 -5.70
CA ARG A 399 17.55 17.78 -5.48
C ARG A 399 17.78 16.26 -5.47
N GLN A 400 18.71 15.79 -6.28
CA GLN A 400 19.22 14.41 -6.22
C GLN A 400 20.23 14.28 -5.08
N VAL A 401 19.98 13.36 -4.15
CA VAL A 401 20.81 13.13 -2.96
C VAL A 401 21.26 11.68 -2.91
N SER A 402 22.58 11.46 -2.81
CA SER A 402 23.16 10.12 -2.65
C SER A 402 23.23 9.76 -1.16
N LEU A 403 22.37 8.85 -0.70
CA LEU A 403 22.26 8.42 0.69
C LEU A 403 22.73 6.97 0.85
N ASN A 404 23.23 6.62 2.04
CA ASN A 404 23.31 5.21 2.40
C ASN A 404 21.88 4.63 2.47
N ARG A 405 21.70 3.35 2.16
CA ARG A 405 20.35 2.71 2.22
C ARG A 405 19.81 2.55 3.64
N VAL A 406 20.64 2.67 4.64
CA VAL A 406 20.22 2.83 6.04
C VAL A 406 20.84 4.14 6.52
N PHE A 407 20.00 5.13 6.79
CA PHE A 407 20.42 6.47 7.16
C PHE A 407 19.60 6.99 8.33
N GLY A 408 20.10 8.01 9.03
CA GLY A 408 19.37 8.67 10.11
C GLY A 408 18.56 9.86 9.59
N HIS A 409 17.55 10.27 10.33
CA HIS A 409 16.71 11.41 9.96
C HIS A 409 17.55 12.68 9.70
N ARG A 410 18.59 12.93 10.53
CA ARG A 410 19.51 14.07 10.35
C ARG A 410 20.31 14.09 9.05
N ASP A 411 20.36 12.97 8.31
CA ASP A 411 21.03 12.94 7.02
C ASP A 411 20.22 13.70 5.95
N VAL A 412 18.92 13.87 6.17
CA VAL A 412 17.99 14.50 5.21
C VAL A 412 17.27 15.73 5.77
N SER A 413 17.33 15.97 7.09
CA SER A 413 16.68 17.09 7.76
C SER A 413 17.62 17.74 8.76
N THR A 414 17.33 18.97 9.18
CA THR A 414 18.05 19.70 10.25
C THR A 414 17.43 19.29 11.59
N THR A 415 17.90 18.22 12.19
CA THR A 415 17.38 17.66 13.43
C THR A 415 18.47 16.85 14.15
N ASP A 416 18.33 16.64 15.46
CA ASP A 416 19.19 15.76 16.24
C ASP A 416 18.78 14.28 16.19
N CYS A 417 17.57 13.99 15.62
CA CYS A 417 17.08 12.64 15.43
C CYS A 417 18.03 11.82 14.53
N PRO A 418 18.36 10.57 14.87
CA PRO A 418 17.84 9.71 15.93
C PRO A 418 18.63 9.78 17.26
N GLY A 419 19.38 10.82 17.53
CA GLY A 419 20.30 10.93 18.65
C GLY A 419 21.68 10.31 18.36
N ASN A 420 22.73 10.81 19.00
CA ASN A 420 24.11 10.41 18.68
C ASN A 420 24.38 8.93 19.00
N GLY A 421 23.78 8.40 20.06
CA GLY A 421 23.92 6.99 20.44
C GLY A 421 23.41 6.04 19.35
N LEU A 422 22.20 6.29 18.85
CA LEU A 422 21.59 5.46 17.82
C LEU A 422 22.21 5.73 16.43
N TYR A 423 22.55 6.99 16.13
CA TYR A 423 23.21 7.37 14.88
C TYR A 423 24.56 6.68 14.69
N SER A 424 25.35 6.54 15.77
CA SER A 424 26.63 5.84 15.73
C SER A 424 26.52 4.36 15.34
N GLN A 425 25.32 3.77 15.42
CA GLN A 425 25.07 2.37 15.11
C GLN A 425 24.67 2.12 13.64
N LEU A 426 24.51 3.17 12.81
CA LEU A 426 24.08 3.01 11.42
C LEU A 426 24.99 2.08 10.60
N GLY A 427 26.31 2.12 10.81
CA GLY A 427 27.28 1.20 10.19
C GLY A 427 27.02 -0.26 10.55
N ARG A 428 26.71 -0.51 11.83
CA ARG A 428 26.31 -1.82 12.34
C ARG A 428 25.02 -2.31 11.66
N PHE A 429 23.97 -1.46 11.61
CA PHE A 429 22.69 -1.85 11.01
C PHE A 429 22.85 -2.23 9.55
N ARG A 430 23.69 -1.54 8.78
CA ARG A 430 24.01 -1.91 7.40
C ARG A 430 24.66 -3.29 7.33
N THR A 431 25.70 -3.52 8.14
CA THR A 431 26.48 -4.76 8.12
C THR A 431 25.67 -5.95 8.62
N ASN A 432 25.00 -5.81 9.77
CA ASN A 432 24.20 -6.87 10.35
C ASN A 432 22.92 -7.11 9.55
N GLY A 433 22.27 -6.06 9.05
CA GLY A 433 21.13 -6.17 8.15
C GLY A 433 21.48 -6.99 6.89
N LYS A 434 22.65 -6.78 6.30
CA LYS A 434 23.12 -7.63 5.18
C LYS A 434 23.28 -9.10 5.58
N LYS A 435 23.85 -9.38 6.75
CA LYS A 435 23.97 -10.75 7.28
C LYS A 435 22.59 -11.38 7.53
N GLN A 436 21.67 -10.63 8.13
CA GLN A 436 20.30 -11.05 8.37
C GLN A 436 19.57 -11.35 7.05
N ALA A 437 19.65 -10.44 6.08
CA ALA A 437 19.02 -10.62 4.77
C ALA A 437 19.47 -11.89 4.06
N ALA A 438 20.76 -12.23 4.15
CA ALA A 438 21.31 -13.43 3.54
C ALA A 438 20.75 -14.74 4.14
N ASN A 439 20.34 -14.70 5.41
CA ASN A 439 19.80 -15.85 6.15
C ASN A 439 18.27 -15.91 6.15
N MET A 440 17.58 -14.90 5.63
CA MET A 440 16.11 -14.85 5.62
C MET A 440 15.56 -15.73 4.50
N VAL A 441 14.78 -16.72 4.89
CA VAL A 441 14.01 -17.55 3.96
C VAL A 441 12.74 -16.78 3.59
N LEU A 442 12.85 -15.90 2.60
CA LEU A 442 11.69 -15.48 1.83
C LEU A 442 11.29 -16.65 0.92
N PHE A 443 10.02 -16.70 0.48
CA PHE A 443 9.61 -17.75 -0.45
C PHE A 443 10.54 -17.77 -1.68
N PRO A 444 11.27 -18.87 -1.94
CA PRO A 444 12.25 -18.90 -3.02
C PRO A 444 11.57 -18.68 -4.37
N ILE A 445 12.20 -17.89 -5.21
CA ILE A 445 11.75 -17.66 -6.58
C ILE A 445 12.72 -18.37 -7.51
N THR A 446 12.39 -19.60 -7.92
CA THR A 446 13.28 -20.52 -8.64
C THR A 446 12.71 -20.92 -10.00
N GLY A 447 13.42 -21.75 -10.73
CA GLY A 447 12.96 -22.34 -11.99
C GLY A 447 12.56 -21.31 -13.06
N ALA A 448 11.59 -21.67 -13.87
CA ALA A 448 11.09 -20.83 -14.96
C ALA A 448 10.42 -19.55 -14.46
N ILE A 449 9.69 -19.62 -13.33
CA ILE A 449 9.06 -18.46 -12.68
C ILE A 449 10.16 -17.51 -12.19
N GLY A 450 11.21 -18.03 -11.57
CA GLY A 450 12.35 -17.23 -11.11
C GLY A 450 13.11 -16.56 -12.25
N ASN A 451 13.33 -17.27 -13.34
CA ASN A 451 13.98 -16.71 -14.53
C ASN A 451 13.17 -15.57 -15.13
N TYR A 452 11.85 -15.77 -15.29
CA TYR A 452 10.95 -14.72 -15.75
C TYR A 452 10.96 -13.51 -14.81
N TYR A 453 10.84 -13.74 -13.49
CA TYR A 453 10.82 -12.68 -12.49
C TYR A 453 12.06 -11.79 -12.57
N ARG A 454 13.24 -12.38 -12.62
CA ARG A 454 14.52 -11.65 -12.73
C ARG A 454 14.66 -10.92 -14.07
N ALA A 455 14.30 -11.56 -15.18
CA ALA A 455 14.40 -10.96 -16.52
C ALA A 455 13.44 -9.79 -16.76
N ASN A 456 12.36 -9.68 -15.97
CA ASN A 456 11.30 -8.70 -16.18
C ASN A 456 11.14 -7.71 -15.01
N ASN A 457 12.22 -7.38 -14.29
CA ASN A 457 12.21 -6.48 -13.14
C ASN A 457 11.09 -6.85 -12.12
N GLY A 458 11.03 -8.13 -11.76
CA GLY A 458 9.93 -8.69 -10.98
C GLY A 458 9.69 -7.98 -9.66
N MET A 459 10.75 -7.56 -8.93
CA MET A 459 10.61 -6.82 -7.69
C MET A 459 9.88 -5.48 -7.91
N GLU A 460 10.25 -4.73 -8.93
CA GLU A 460 9.61 -3.45 -9.26
C GLU A 460 8.17 -3.64 -9.75
N ARG A 461 7.92 -4.62 -10.61
CA ARG A 461 6.62 -4.85 -11.25
C ARG A 461 5.64 -5.60 -10.35
N LEU A 462 6.08 -6.66 -9.69
CA LEU A 462 5.24 -7.61 -8.96
C LEU A 462 5.42 -7.54 -7.45
N GLY A 463 6.53 -6.99 -6.96
CA GLY A 463 6.91 -7.03 -5.55
C GLY A 463 7.42 -8.39 -5.10
N ALA A 464 7.65 -8.55 -3.80
CA ALA A 464 8.11 -9.78 -3.20
C ALA A 464 7.10 -10.94 -3.35
N PRO A 465 7.55 -12.20 -3.32
CA PRO A 465 6.67 -13.35 -3.29
C PRO A 465 5.88 -13.40 -1.97
N THR A 466 4.58 -13.65 -2.07
CA THR A 466 3.66 -13.80 -0.92
C THR A 466 3.32 -15.26 -0.63
N GLY A 467 3.99 -16.20 -1.30
CA GLY A 467 3.83 -17.63 -1.09
C GLY A 467 4.81 -18.43 -1.94
N ALA A 468 5.00 -19.68 -1.57
CA ALA A 468 5.81 -20.62 -2.34
C ALA A 468 5.20 -20.90 -3.71
N GLU A 469 6.05 -21.30 -4.67
CA GLU A 469 5.58 -21.85 -5.95
C GLU A 469 4.71 -23.09 -5.71
N ARG A 470 3.57 -23.14 -6.39
CA ARG A 470 2.63 -24.26 -6.36
C ARG A 470 2.54 -24.89 -7.75
N GLY A 471 2.93 -26.13 -7.86
CA GLY A 471 2.77 -26.95 -9.04
C GLY A 471 1.47 -27.76 -9.03
N GLY A 472 1.38 -28.74 -9.96
CA GLY A 472 0.24 -29.65 -10.06
C GLY A 472 -1.01 -29.04 -10.68
N LEU A 473 -0.90 -27.88 -11.32
CA LEU A 473 -2.00 -27.29 -12.07
C LEU A 473 -2.23 -28.05 -13.40
N LYS A 474 -3.32 -27.72 -14.09
CA LYS A 474 -3.62 -28.25 -15.42
C LYS A 474 -2.37 -28.24 -16.32
N ASP A 475 -2.21 -29.26 -17.13
CA ASP A 475 -1.09 -29.42 -18.09
C ASP A 475 0.31 -29.35 -17.44
N GLY A 476 0.42 -29.75 -16.15
CA GLY A 476 1.67 -29.71 -15.39
C GLY A 476 2.14 -28.30 -15.05
N GLY A 477 1.22 -27.34 -15.02
CA GLY A 477 1.54 -25.95 -14.74
C GLY A 477 1.88 -25.67 -13.30
N ALA A 478 2.43 -24.49 -13.07
CA ALA A 478 2.76 -23.95 -11.76
C ALA A 478 2.48 -22.45 -11.70
N PHE A 479 2.31 -21.95 -10.48
CA PHE A 479 2.21 -20.51 -10.23
C PHE A 479 2.91 -20.10 -8.94
N GLN A 480 3.28 -18.83 -8.87
CA GLN A 480 3.72 -18.20 -7.64
C GLN A 480 3.05 -16.83 -7.49
N ARG A 481 2.59 -16.54 -6.26
CA ARG A 481 1.95 -15.26 -5.92
C ARG A 481 2.98 -14.25 -5.48
N PHE A 482 2.74 -13.00 -5.87
CA PHE A 482 3.52 -11.83 -5.50
C PHE A 482 2.59 -10.72 -5.00
N GLN A 483 3.12 -9.71 -4.35
CA GLN A 483 2.35 -8.59 -3.79
C GLN A 483 1.41 -7.94 -4.79
N ARG A 484 1.83 -7.76 -6.05
CA ARG A 484 1.07 -7.05 -7.10
C ARG A 484 0.67 -7.91 -8.28
N GLY A 485 0.75 -9.23 -8.18
CA GLY A 485 0.40 -10.12 -9.29
C GLY A 485 0.66 -11.60 -9.01
N THR A 486 0.58 -12.38 -10.05
CA THR A 486 0.89 -13.82 -10.00
C THR A 486 1.58 -14.20 -11.30
N ILE A 487 2.67 -14.94 -11.23
CA ILE A 487 3.29 -15.55 -12.42
C ILE A 487 2.75 -16.96 -12.55
N HIS A 488 2.27 -17.29 -13.75
CA HIS A 488 1.84 -18.64 -14.13
C HIS A 488 2.77 -19.18 -15.18
N TRP A 489 3.07 -20.47 -15.10
CA TRP A 489 3.96 -21.16 -16.00
C TRP A 489 3.38 -22.48 -16.44
N THR A 490 3.57 -22.82 -17.73
CA THR A 490 3.51 -24.18 -18.26
C THR A 490 4.66 -24.38 -19.23
N LYS A 491 4.98 -25.65 -19.53
CA LYS A 491 5.98 -25.97 -20.56
C LYS A 491 5.57 -25.41 -21.93
N ALA A 492 4.28 -25.35 -22.22
CA ALA A 492 3.75 -24.92 -23.53
C ALA A 492 3.71 -23.40 -23.70
N THR A 493 3.44 -22.65 -22.64
CA THR A 493 3.25 -21.19 -22.71
C THR A 493 4.46 -20.39 -22.25
N GLY A 494 5.36 -21.00 -21.45
CA GLY A 494 6.35 -20.24 -20.69
C GLY A 494 5.74 -19.57 -19.44
N ALA A 495 6.52 -18.72 -18.81
CA ALA A 495 6.10 -17.97 -17.62
C ALA A 495 5.57 -16.60 -18.01
N HIS A 496 4.39 -16.23 -17.51
CA HIS A 496 3.75 -14.93 -17.76
C HIS A 496 3.08 -14.39 -16.49
N ALA A 497 3.19 -13.08 -16.28
CA ALA A 497 2.55 -12.40 -15.16
C ALA A 497 1.11 -11.98 -15.49
N THR A 498 0.21 -12.12 -14.53
CA THR A 498 -1.14 -11.54 -14.55
C THR A 498 -1.29 -10.56 -13.40
N GLN A 499 -1.84 -9.37 -13.67
CA GLN A 499 -1.96 -8.29 -12.69
C GLN A 499 -3.34 -7.62 -12.73
N TYR A 500 -3.71 -6.93 -11.67
CA TYR A 500 -4.87 -6.03 -11.55
C TYR A 500 -6.19 -6.57 -12.16
N GLY A 501 -6.88 -5.74 -12.94
CA GLY A 501 -8.19 -6.05 -13.53
C GLY A 501 -8.17 -7.25 -14.46
N ILE A 502 -7.12 -7.43 -15.25
CA ILE A 502 -6.95 -8.60 -16.15
C ILE A 502 -6.86 -9.88 -15.32
N ARG A 503 -6.05 -9.90 -14.25
CA ARG A 503 -5.97 -11.05 -13.34
C ARG A 503 -7.33 -11.38 -12.73
N THR A 504 -8.06 -10.35 -12.27
CA THR A 504 -9.39 -10.52 -11.68
C THR A 504 -10.38 -11.13 -12.69
N ALA A 505 -10.39 -10.63 -13.92
CA ALA A 505 -11.26 -11.17 -14.98
C ALA A 505 -10.88 -12.61 -15.35
N TRP A 506 -9.59 -12.90 -15.47
CA TRP A 506 -9.10 -14.26 -15.73
C TRP A 506 -9.47 -15.23 -14.62
N SER A 507 -9.27 -14.84 -13.35
CA SER A 507 -9.69 -15.65 -12.19
C SER A 507 -11.17 -15.96 -12.21
N ARG A 508 -12.02 -14.97 -12.52
CA ARG A 508 -13.48 -15.17 -12.66
C ARG A 508 -13.86 -16.07 -13.84
N SER A 509 -13.03 -16.14 -14.88
CA SER A 509 -13.25 -17.03 -16.03
C SER A 509 -12.86 -18.49 -15.78
N GLY A 510 -12.41 -18.82 -14.55
CA GLY A 510 -11.97 -20.15 -14.17
C GLY A 510 -10.45 -20.37 -14.27
N SER A 511 -9.69 -19.31 -14.39
CA SER A 511 -8.21 -19.36 -14.50
C SER A 511 -7.76 -20.33 -15.62
N GLU A 512 -6.72 -21.13 -15.38
CA GLU A 512 -6.20 -22.11 -16.34
C GLU A 512 -7.20 -23.23 -16.71
N ASN A 513 -8.19 -23.47 -15.85
CA ASN A 513 -9.25 -24.45 -16.09
C ASN A 513 -10.44 -23.88 -16.87
N GLY A 514 -10.50 -22.56 -17.02
CA GLY A 514 -11.54 -21.86 -17.78
C GLY A 514 -11.34 -21.89 -19.28
N LYS A 515 -12.24 -21.25 -20.02
CA LYS A 515 -12.22 -21.18 -21.49
C LYS A 515 -10.97 -20.54 -22.06
N LEU A 516 -10.30 -19.64 -21.32
CA LEU A 516 -9.11 -18.94 -21.79
C LEU A 516 -7.83 -19.78 -21.71
N GLY A 517 -7.72 -20.69 -20.76
CA GLY A 517 -6.49 -21.40 -20.48
C GLY A 517 -5.42 -20.49 -19.87
N TYR A 518 -4.13 -20.86 -19.99
CA TYR A 518 -2.99 -20.09 -19.46
C TYR A 518 -2.72 -18.81 -20.26
N PRO A 519 -2.11 -17.78 -19.61
CA PRO A 519 -1.60 -16.63 -20.34
C PRO A 519 -0.45 -17.06 -21.28
N THR A 520 -0.42 -16.48 -22.48
CA THR A 520 0.60 -16.71 -23.51
C THR A 520 1.42 -15.46 -23.82
N SER A 521 1.08 -14.35 -23.16
CA SER A 521 1.83 -13.09 -23.21
C SER A 521 1.72 -12.37 -21.87
N ASP A 522 2.56 -11.39 -21.66
CA ASP A 522 2.36 -10.35 -20.64
C ASP A 522 1.30 -9.34 -21.10
N GLU A 523 0.80 -8.54 -20.15
CA GLU A 523 -0.08 -7.42 -20.46
C GLU A 523 0.64 -6.37 -21.31
N ARG A 524 0.08 -6.07 -22.47
CA ARG A 524 0.50 -4.98 -23.37
C ARG A 524 -0.37 -3.77 -23.13
N LYS A 525 0.25 -2.65 -22.80
CA LYS A 525 -0.39 -1.35 -22.56
C LYS A 525 -0.31 -0.45 -23.80
N GLY A 526 -0.94 0.71 -23.73
CA GLY A 526 -0.89 1.73 -24.80
C GLY A 526 -1.89 1.52 -25.94
N LEU A 527 -2.93 0.71 -25.75
CA LEU A 527 -4.05 0.63 -26.67
C LEU A 527 -4.87 1.93 -26.65
N ARG A 528 -5.83 2.04 -27.56
CA ARG A 528 -6.73 3.20 -27.68
C ARG A 528 -7.27 3.61 -26.29
N ASN A 529 -7.26 4.92 -26.00
CA ASN A 529 -7.71 5.51 -24.72
C ASN A 529 -7.02 4.92 -23.49
N GLY A 530 -5.73 4.57 -23.59
CA GLY A 530 -4.93 4.06 -22.47
C GLY A 530 -5.28 2.63 -22.06
N GLY A 531 -5.94 1.87 -22.93
CA GLY A 531 -6.29 0.48 -22.65
C GLY A 531 -5.13 -0.48 -22.71
N SER A 532 -5.41 -1.73 -22.32
CA SER A 532 -4.45 -2.82 -22.34
C SER A 532 -5.07 -4.16 -22.74
N VAL A 533 -4.21 -5.10 -23.12
CA VAL A 533 -4.62 -6.47 -23.50
C VAL A 533 -3.61 -7.49 -23.01
N GLN A 534 -4.09 -8.66 -22.63
CA GLN A 534 -3.29 -9.85 -22.41
C GLN A 534 -3.88 -11.02 -23.18
N ASP A 535 -3.00 -11.77 -23.88
CA ASP A 535 -3.39 -12.94 -24.65
C ASP A 535 -3.27 -14.21 -23.80
N PHE A 536 -4.18 -15.14 -24.05
CA PHE A 536 -4.30 -16.46 -23.42
C PHE A 536 -4.40 -17.54 -24.50
N GLN A 537 -4.27 -18.81 -24.12
CA GLN A 537 -4.30 -19.95 -25.08
C GLN A 537 -5.51 -19.92 -26.02
N SER A 538 -6.69 -19.53 -25.53
CA SER A 538 -7.94 -19.61 -26.31
C SER A 538 -8.66 -18.26 -26.46
N GLY A 539 -8.00 -17.14 -26.16
CA GLY A 539 -8.62 -15.82 -26.26
C GLY A 539 -7.74 -14.70 -25.74
N SER A 540 -8.35 -13.59 -25.39
CA SER A 540 -7.67 -12.45 -24.79
C SER A 540 -8.57 -11.69 -23.82
N ILE A 541 -7.99 -10.97 -22.86
CA ILE A 541 -8.71 -10.04 -22.01
C ILE A 541 -8.25 -8.64 -22.36
N HIS A 542 -9.21 -7.78 -22.71
CA HIS A 542 -8.98 -6.37 -22.95
C HIS A 542 -9.51 -5.55 -21.78
N TRP A 543 -8.74 -4.56 -21.39
CA TRP A 543 -9.11 -3.63 -20.32
C TRP A 543 -9.10 -2.19 -20.85
N SER A 544 -10.08 -1.40 -20.41
CA SER A 544 -10.04 0.06 -20.48
C SER A 544 -10.66 0.66 -19.22
N SER A 545 -10.35 1.91 -18.90
CA SER A 545 -10.95 2.61 -17.75
C SER A 545 -12.48 2.71 -17.87
N ALA A 546 -13.00 2.80 -19.10
CA ALA A 546 -14.43 2.95 -19.36
C ALA A 546 -15.21 1.62 -19.30
N THR A 547 -14.58 0.47 -19.53
CA THR A 547 -15.28 -0.82 -19.65
C THR A 547 -14.84 -1.87 -18.63
N GLY A 548 -13.73 -1.64 -17.94
CA GLY A 548 -13.07 -2.67 -17.13
C GLY A 548 -12.46 -3.78 -17.99
N ALA A 549 -12.13 -4.89 -17.37
CA ALA A 549 -11.51 -6.05 -18.03
C ALA A 549 -12.57 -7.04 -18.51
N ASN A 550 -12.58 -7.29 -19.82
CA ASN A 550 -13.55 -8.20 -20.44
C ASN A 550 -12.86 -9.22 -21.36
N PRO A 551 -13.12 -10.51 -21.16
CA PRO A 551 -12.56 -11.57 -22.00
C PRO A 551 -13.29 -11.69 -23.34
N THR A 552 -12.57 -12.10 -24.37
CA THR A 552 -13.11 -12.44 -25.69
C THR A 552 -12.48 -13.74 -26.16
N TRP A 553 -13.25 -14.60 -26.82
CA TRP A 553 -12.80 -15.89 -27.37
C TRP A 553 -13.58 -16.30 -28.61
N GLY A 554 -13.14 -17.35 -29.29
CA GLY A 554 -13.86 -18.02 -30.36
C GLY A 554 -14.31 -17.13 -31.51
N GLY A 555 -15.51 -17.40 -32.05
CA GLY A 555 -16.08 -16.70 -33.18
C GLY A 555 -16.31 -15.23 -32.98
N ILE A 556 -16.78 -14.84 -31.78
CA ILE A 556 -17.00 -13.44 -31.41
C ILE A 556 -15.69 -12.66 -31.46
N ARG A 557 -14.60 -13.22 -30.86
CA ARG A 557 -13.27 -12.59 -30.91
C ARG A 557 -12.76 -12.43 -32.35
N ASN A 558 -12.91 -13.46 -33.17
CA ASN A 558 -12.45 -13.42 -34.56
C ASN A 558 -13.20 -12.35 -35.37
N THR A 559 -14.50 -12.24 -35.18
CA THR A 559 -15.30 -11.18 -35.80
C THR A 559 -14.90 -9.79 -35.30
N TRP A 560 -14.70 -9.63 -34.00
CA TRP A 560 -14.22 -8.36 -33.45
C TRP A 560 -12.85 -7.98 -34.02
N ARG A 561 -11.95 -8.96 -34.17
CA ARG A 561 -10.65 -8.74 -34.86
C ARG A 561 -10.85 -8.21 -36.28
N SER A 562 -11.75 -8.81 -37.08
CA SER A 562 -12.03 -8.39 -38.48
C SER A 562 -12.68 -7.01 -38.58
N THR A 563 -13.28 -6.52 -37.49
CA THR A 563 -13.84 -5.15 -37.40
C THR A 563 -12.86 -4.11 -36.87
N GLY A 564 -11.59 -4.47 -36.66
CA GLY A 564 -10.52 -3.54 -36.27
C GLY A 564 -10.31 -3.41 -34.77
N TRP A 565 -10.70 -4.43 -33.96
CA TRP A 565 -10.53 -4.46 -32.52
C TRP A 565 -11.12 -3.21 -31.82
N GLU A 566 -10.46 -2.70 -30.79
CA GLU A 566 -10.86 -1.48 -30.08
C GLU A 566 -10.80 -0.20 -30.94
N ASN A 567 -10.06 -0.25 -32.03
CA ASN A 567 -9.95 0.88 -32.98
C ASN A 567 -11.12 0.92 -34.00
N GLY A 568 -11.82 -0.20 -34.16
CA GLY A 568 -12.97 -0.29 -35.03
C GLY A 568 -14.25 0.35 -34.50
N LYS A 569 -15.35 0.24 -35.24
CA LYS A 569 -16.65 0.79 -34.86
C LYS A 569 -17.20 0.24 -33.53
N LEU A 570 -16.83 -0.98 -33.19
CA LEU A 570 -17.30 -1.63 -31.96
C LEU A 570 -16.65 -1.09 -30.71
N GLY A 571 -15.39 -0.60 -30.77
CA GLY A 571 -14.65 -0.21 -29.57
C GLY A 571 -14.36 -1.40 -28.67
N TYR A 572 -14.16 -1.15 -27.36
CA TYR A 572 -13.87 -2.18 -26.37
C TYR A 572 -15.10 -3.02 -26.02
N PRO A 573 -14.91 -4.32 -25.65
CA PRO A 573 -15.97 -5.12 -25.05
C PRO A 573 -16.35 -4.53 -23.68
N ARG A 574 -17.64 -4.38 -23.44
CA ARG A 574 -18.19 -3.86 -22.17
C ARG A 574 -18.92 -4.93 -21.34
N SER A 575 -19.01 -6.13 -21.86
CA SER A 575 -19.58 -7.28 -21.15
C SER A 575 -18.79 -8.54 -21.49
N TRP A 576 -19.03 -9.56 -20.72
CA TRP A 576 -18.66 -10.92 -21.07
C TRP A 576 -19.62 -11.47 -22.11
N GLU A 577 -19.21 -12.55 -22.80
CA GLU A 577 -20.10 -13.32 -23.66
C GLU A 577 -21.24 -13.94 -22.85
N THR A 578 -22.47 -13.65 -23.24
CA THR A 578 -23.69 -14.24 -22.70
C THR A 578 -24.17 -15.31 -23.64
N GLY A 579 -24.17 -16.56 -23.20
CA GLY A 579 -24.72 -17.70 -23.94
C GLY A 579 -26.19 -17.94 -23.59
N GLY A 580 -26.74 -19.06 -24.12
CA GLY A 580 -28.10 -19.49 -23.83
C GLY A 580 -29.17 -18.75 -24.63
N LEU A 581 -28.82 -18.01 -25.66
CA LEU A 581 -29.76 -17.41 -26.59
C LEU A 581 -30.45 -18.48 -27.45
N LYS A 582 -31.47 -18.11 -28.22
CA LYS A 582 -32.22 -18.98 -29.14
C LYS A 582 -31.27 -19.92 -29.89
N ASN A 583 -31.59 -21.21 -29.93
CA ASN A 583 -30.81 -22.27 -30.57
C ASN A 583 -29.33 -22.36 -30.06
N GLY A 584 -29.09 -22.05 -28.81
CA GLY A 584 -27.77 -22.13 -28.20
C GLY A 584 -26.80 -21.03 -28.67
N GLY A 585 -27.32 -19.90 -29.10
CA GLY A 585 -26.50 -18.78 -29.54
C GLY A 585 -25.90 -17.99 -28.35
N ALA A 586 -25.07 -17.02 -28.69
CA ALA A 586 -24.38 -16.14 -27.74
C ALA A 586 -24.28 -14.70 -28.26
N VAL A 587 -24.12 -13.76 -27.35
CA VAL A 587 -23.89 -12.35 -27.65
C VAL A 587 -22.81 -11.79 -26.73
N GLN A 588 -22.05 -10.85 -27.29
CA GLN A 588 -21.17 -9.99 -26.48
C GLN A 588 -21.41 -8.54 -26.88
N HIS A 589 -21.50 -7.68 -25.82
CA HIS A 589 -21.73 -6.26 -25.99
C HIS A 589 -20.40 -5.50 -26.04
N PHE A 590 -20.33 -4.53 -26.95
CA PHE A 590 -19.21 -3.62 -27.13
C PHE A 590 -19.67 -2.16 -26.99
N GLN A 591 -18.75 -1.22 -26.95
CA GLN A 591 -19.09 0.20 -26.81
C GLN A 591 -19.97 0.71 -27.96
N GLY A 592 -19.72 0.27 -29.18
CA GLY A 592 -20.39 0.75 -30.42
C GLY A 592 -21.43 -0.21 -30.98
N GLY A 593 -21.69 -1.37 -30.39
CA GLY A 593 -22.64 -2.37 -30.90
C GLY A 593 -22.50 -3.71 -30.20
N ASP A 594 -22.93 -4.77 -30.88
CA ASP A 594 -22.88 -6.14 -30.37
C ASP A 594 -22.35 -7.10 -31.43
N ILE A 595 -21.84 -8.24 -31.00
CA ILE A 595 -21.58 -9.39 -31.85
C ILE A 595 -22.47 -10.54 -31.39
N HIS A 596 -23.31 -11.05 -32.30
CA HIS A 596 -24.12 -12.22 -32.04
C HIS A 596 -23.53 -13.42 -32.78
N TRP A 597 -23.53 -14.55 -32.10
CA TRP A 597 -23.05 -15.81 -32.64
C TRP A 597 -24.15 -16.87 -32.56
N SER A 598 -24.28 -17.67 -33.61
CA SER A 598 -25.01 -18.94 -33.56
C SER A 598 -24.25 -20.01 -34.34
N LYS A 599 -24.51 -21.28 -34.05
CA LYS A 599 -23.88 -22.39 -34.78
C LYS A 599 -24.26 -22.35 -36.26
N ALA A 600 -25.46 -21.87 -36.61
CA ALA A 600 -25.98 -21.84 -37.96
C ALA A 600 -25.44 -20.67 -38.80
N THR A 601 -25.16 -19.52 -38.20
CA THR A 601 -24.80 -18.30 -38.93
C THR A 601 -23.33 -17.89 -38.73
N GLY A 602 -22.65 -18.40 -37.68
CA GLY A 602 -21.38 -17.83 -37.25
C GLY A 602 -21.59 -16.57 -36.45
N ALA A 603 -20.51 -15.78 -36.26
CA ALA A 603 -20.53 -14.53 -35.51
C ALA A 603 -20.64 -13.33 -36.45
N HIS A 604 -21.59 -12.44 -36.19
CA HIS A 604 -21.81 -11.23 -37.01
C HIS A 604 -21.98 -10.01 -36.10
N PRO A 605 -21.37 -8.85 -36.46
CA PRO A 605 -21.51 -7.61 -35.72
C PRO A 605 -22.81 -6.90 -36.10
N THR A 606 -23.39 -6.17 -35.13
CA THR A 606 -24.53 -5.28 -35.33
C THR A 606 -24.30 -3.97 -34.62
N TRP A 607 -24.64 -2.85 -35.25
CA TRP A 607 -24.49 -1.52 -34.67
C TRP A 607 -25.54 -0.53 -35.20
N GLY A 608 -25.55 0.68 -34.62
CA GLY A 608 -26.32 1.81 -35.10
C GLY A 608 -27.80 1.57 -35.35
N GLY A 609 -28.30 2.15 -36.43
CA GLY A 609 -29.73 2.11 -36.80
C GLY A 609 -30.25 0.73 -37.17
N ILE A 610 -29.44 -0.10 -37.83
CA ILE A 610 -29.80 -1.48 -38.18
C ILE A 610 -29.96 -2.33 -36.92
N ARG A 611 -29.00 -2.25 -35.95
CA ARG A 611 -29.13 -2.93 -34.66
C ARG A 611 -30.40 -2.50 -33.91
N THR A 612 -30.68 -1.19 -33.88
CA THR A 612 -31.88 -0.65 -33.23
C THR A 612 -33.16 -1.18 -33.87
N ALA A 613 -33.19 -1.23 -35.20
CA ALA A 613 -34.34 -1.76 -35.91
C ALA A 613 -34.53 -3.27 -35.70
N TRP A 614 -33.43 -4.04 -35.70
CA TRP A 614 -33.46 -5.46 -35.36
C TRP A 614 -33.93 -5.73 -33.93
N GLY A 615 -33.50 -4.90 -32.95
CA GLY A 615 -34.01 -4.98 -31.59
C GLY A 615 -35.52 -4.77 -31.48
N LYS A 616 -36.08 -3.83 -32.27
CA LYS A 616 -37.54 -3.64 -32.36
C LYS A 616 -38.28 -4.83 -32.96
N GLN A 617 -37.58 -5.71 -33.68
CA GLN A 617 -38.12 -6.95 -34.24
C GLN A 617 -37.91 -8.16 -33.32
N GLY A 618 -37.43 -7.95 -32.06
CA GLY A 618 -37.23 -9.01 -31.08
C GLY A 618 -35.89 -9.73 -31.18
N TYR A 619 -34.89 -9.10 -31.79
CA TYR A 619 -33.55 -9.67 -31.99
C TYR A 619 -33.61 -11.08 -32.63
N GLU A 620 -32.82 -12.04 -32.13
CA GLU A 620 -32.72 -13.42 -32.62
C GLU A 620 -34.02 -14.23 -32.39
N THR A 621 -34.86 -13.79 -31.46
CA THR A 621 -36.14 -14.46 -31.19
C THR A 621 -37.23 -14.05 -32.15
N GLY A 622 -37.09 -12.89 -32.79
CA GLY A 622 -38.03 -12.38 -33.77
C GLY A 622 -37.97 -13.09 -35.14
N ARG A 623 -38.81 -12.67 -36.07
CA ARG A 623 -38.92 -13.28 -37.40
C ARG A 623 -37.64 -13.19 -38.25
N LEU A 624 -36.80 -12.16 -38.00
CA LEU A 624 -35.52 -12.03 -38.70
C LEU A 624 -34.49 -13.08 -38.28
N GLY A 625 -34.56 -13.60 -37.07
CA GLY A 625 -33.54 -14.52 -36.54
C GLY A 625 -32.16 -13.85 -36.36
N TYR A 626 -31.11 -14.62 -36.40
CA TYR A 626 -29.73 -14.15 -36.28
C TYR A 626 -29.23 -13.42 -37.52
N PRO A 627 -28.30 -12.47 -37.40
CA PRO A 627 -27.61 -11.90 -38.55
C PRO A 627 -26.78 -12.98 -39.26
N THR A 628 -26.75 -12.92 -40.60
CA THR A 628 -26.00 -13.80 -41.50
C THR A 628 -24.86 -13.07 -42.21
N SER A 629 -24.80 -11.74 -42.05
CA SER A 629 -23.71 -10.88 -42.55
C SER A 629 -23.37 -9.77 -41.56
N GLY A 630 -22.26 -9.09 -41.77
CA GLY A 630 -22.04 -7.73 -41.28
C GLY A 630 -22.81 -6.73 -42.13
N GLU A 631 -22.76 -5.43 -41.78
CA GLU A 631 -23.23 -4.37 -42.65
C GLU A 631 -22.35 -4.25 -43.92
N TYR A 632 -22.96 -4.09 -45.07
CA TYR A 632 -22.29 -3.86 -46.35
C TYR A 632 -23.07 -2.87 -47.23
N GLN A 633 -22.43 -2.32 -48.25
CA GLN A 633 -23.04 -1.43 -49.21
C GLN A 633 -23.63 -2.23 -50.37
N ARG A 634 -24.90 -1.96 -50.72
CA ARG A 634 -25.58 -2.51 -51.89
C ARG A 634 -26.39 -1.40 -52.55
N ASN A 635 -26.07 -1.07 -53.80
CA ASN A 635 -26.76 -0.03 -54.59
C ASN A 635 -26.88 1.31 -53.84
N GLY A 636 -25.82 1.72 -53.13
CA GLY A 636 -25.77 2.99 -52.39
C GLY A 636 -26.50 3.01 -51.04
N VAL A 637 -27.02 1.87 -50.57
CA VAL A 637 -27.65 1.74 -49.26
C VAL A 637 -26.87 0.77 -48.38
N THR A 638 -26.81 1.04 -47.06
CA THR A 638 -26.24 0.10 -46.10
C THR A 638 -27.24 -1.01 -45.82
N ARG A 639 -26.84 -2.25 -46.00
CA ARG A 639 -27.66 -3.44 -45.80
C ARG A 639 -26.99 -4.43 -44.86
N GLN A 640 -27.81 -5.14 -44.09
CA GLN A 640 -27.42 -6.31 -43.33
C GLN A 640 -28.45 -7.43 -43.50
N ASP A 641 -27.97 -8.64 -43.75
CA ASP A 641 -28.80 -9.82 -43.94
C ASP A 641 -28.98 -10.61 -42.65
N PHE A 642 -30.15 -11.23 -42.52
CA PHE A 642 -30.58 -12.06 -41.40
C PHE A 642 -31.16 -13.36 -41.88
N GLN A 643 -31.36 -14.36 -41.05
CA GLN A 643 -31.91 -15.66 -41.42
C GLN A 643 -33.30 -15.54 -42.11
N GLY A 644 -34.15 -14.64 -41.61
CA GLY A 644 -35.52 -14.46 -42.12
C GLY A 644 -35.74 -13.19 -42.98
N GLY A 645 -34.66 -12.58 -43.49
CA GLY A 645 -34.78 -11.38 -44.33
C GLY A 645 -33.57 -10.45 -44.23
N TYR A 646 -33.78 -9.16 -44.38
CA TYR A 646 -32.71 -8.15 -44.29
C TYR A 646 -33.24 -6.80 -43.82
N ILE A 647 -32.29 -5.96 -43.35
CA ILE A 647 -32.54 -4.56 -43.00
C ILE A 647 -31.68 -3.68 -43.89
N GLU A 648 -32.29 -2.66 -44.51
CA GLU A 648 -31.61 -1.59 -45.26
C GLU A 648 -31.71 -0.28 -44.47
N TRP A 649 -30.61 0.44 -44.40
CA TRP A 649 -30.52 1.78 -43.82
C TRP A 649 -30.38 2.80 -44.96
N ARG A 650 -31.42 3.60 -45.17
CA ARG A 650 -31.44 4.66 -46.18
C ARG A 650 -32.27 5.86 -45.70
N GLY A 651 -31.85 7.06 -46.07
CA GLY A 651 -32.55 8.28 -45.70
C GLY A 651 -32.73 8.47 -44.20
N GLY A 652 -31.76 8.00 -43.38
CA GLY A 652 -31.83 8.06 -41.93
C GLY A 652 -32.83 7.09 -41.27
N LYS A 653 -33.40 6.13 -42.03
CA LYS A 653 -34.41 5.18 -41.54
C LYS A 653 -34.02 3.74 -41.89
N ALA A 654 -34.43 2.81 -41.03
CA ALA A 654 -34.33 1.38 -41.30
C ALA A 654 -35.58 0.85 -42.02
N HIS A 655 -35.34 0.06 -43.01
CA HIS A 655 -36.40 -0.63 -43.82
C HIS A 655 -36.21 -2.14 -43.67
N VAL A 656 -37.13 -2.79 -42.96
CA VAL A 656 -37.11 -4.24 -42.73
C VAL A 656 -37.81 -4.94 -43.86
N ARG A 657 -37.21 -6.03 -44.37
CA ARG A 657 -37.79 -6.92 -45.38
C ARG A 657 -37.64 -8.36 -44.90
N TYR A 658 -38.69 -9.13 -45.06
CA TYR A 658 -38.74 -10.56 -44.74
C TYR A 658 -38.68 -11.39 -46.00
N ASN A 659 -38.05 -12.56 -45.92
CA ASN A 659 -38.09 -13.57 -46.98
C ASN A 659 -39.50 -14.17 -47.12
#